data_4f5eb3afde6813359dd1b46644d68750
#
_entry.id   4f5eb3afde6813359dd1b46644d68750
#
_cell.length_a   1.000
_cell.length_b   1.000
_cell.length_c   1.000
_cell.angle_alpha   90.00
_cell.angle_beta   90.00
_cell.angle_gamma   90.00
#
_symmetry.space_group_name_H-M   'P 1'
#
loop_
_entity.id
_entity.type
_entity.pdbx_description
1 polymer ?
#
loop_
_entity_poly.entity_id
_entity_poly.type
_entity_poly.pdbx_seq_one_letter_code
_entity_poly.pdbx_strand_id
1 'polypeptide(L)'
;MPSRHNSSDSNRQINRRNVIATIGAAGAASLAGCGGQSGGDGSDGGDGGDGGDGGNLFPLDVQLEVNADNSDRLQMVELIAESMEQTGYFNTTVETYEWNTYVGRVLDPEYQNNGFIPCIGLSGTFNPGSFSNALHHSTNIGACCNLNGISDPEIDELMDSARYGVDVAEDADLRAERYDEVWNYLAEERYSSITHFNLATSVSNTDLHGFEMWPFQDGMYSYNMFAPQDEQIMWVDRDNAAGDSELSDLSEGGTLSLAFGANIESFDPPHSSDTTSTLAQNFLFESLTDNDAQGNVYPWLAESYELLNTSSIERIAYADYMSTVGTTEEGAIDTDEQVVMQHPEDSPAEDDEVRVLLPDDATAAAEDGTFGMQYRYNLQEGVEFHNGDELTADDVVATYEYVENSVLAPQTFDSLLTAVKVDEYTVDLYAQVPDAEAERELPGLLILNASQIEAVEKGNIDPREGNLPVGTGPYEFAEFEDAQYYEVTKFDNYWTEQKGVSEAFSWFDGSDEFPDGPVIDGFEVEIVPDNSTRSGALQNGEIDSTYGLNTSTLDDFKSSEEFLVYGVETGGYEYIQYPVNVAPFDDARLRQAINHLIPRERIVENVFSGYGRPAWTPIPQLAQGSGTADADALEEELKPMNEYNVERAEELLEQVAADN
;
A
#
# COMPACT_ATOMS: atom_id res chain seq x y z
N MET A 1 -46.16 -20.95 -33.54
CA MET A 1 -44.96 -21.66 -33.03
C MET A 1 -43.82 -20.67 -33.12
N PRO A 2 -43.32 -20.17 -32.00
CA PRO A 2 -42.14 -19.31 -31.96
C PRO A 2 -40.92 -20.11 -31.58
N SER A 3 -39.84 -19.86 -32.28
CA SER A 3 -38.50 -20.39 -32.11
C SER A 3 -37.88 -19.89 -30.78
N ARG A 4 -37.30 -20.82 -30.05
CA ARG A 4 -36.51 -20.56 -28.82
C ARG A 4 -35.15 -20.01 -29.22
N HIS A 5 -34.79 -18.83 -28.72
CA HIS A 5 -33.42 -18.41 -28.57
C HIS A 5 -32.90 -18.89 -27.20
N ASN A 6 -31.84 -19.65 -27.25
CA ASN A 6 -30.99 -19.93 -26.07
C ASN A 6 -30.13 -18.71 -25.80
N SER A 7 -30.33 -18.06 -24.70
CA SER A 7 -29.35 -17.20 -24.08
C SER A 7 -28.38 -18.08 -23.28
N SER A 8 -27.14 -18.14 -23.68
CA SER A 8 -26.07 -18.72 -22.90
C SER A 8 -25.65 -17.70 -21.83
N ASP A 9 -26.08 -17.90 -20.61
CA ASP A 9 -25.49 -17.29 -19.43
C ASP A 9 -24.02 -17.72 -19.36
N SER A 10 -23.13 -16.77 -19.56
CA SER A 10 -21.73 -16.90 -19.20
C SER A 10 -21.55 -16.30 -17.80
N ASN A 11 -21.86 -17.07 -16.78
CA ASN A 11 -21.34 -16.84 -15.44
C ASN A 11 -19.80 -16.88 -15.51
N ARG A 12 -19.16 -15.73 -15.57
CA ARG A 12 -17.76 -15.59 -15.22
C ARG A 12 -17.68 -15.63 -13.70
N GLN A 13 -17.42 -16.79 -13.15
CA GLN A 13 -16.87 -16.91 -11.81
C GLN A 13 -15.55 -16.12 -11.80
N ILE A 14 -15.50 -15.04 -11.09
CA ILE A 14 -14.26 -14.31 -10.77
C ILE A 14 -13.53 -15.21 -9.78
N ASN A 15 -12.52 -15.90 -10.28
CA ASN A 15 -11.70 -16.80 -9.48
C ASN A 15 -10.88 -15.93 -8.52
N ARG A 16 -10.93 -16.18 -7.20
CA ARG A 16 -10.13 -15.50 -6.16
C ARG A 16 -8.63 -15.42 -6.51
N ARG A 17 -8.11 -16.37 -7.30
CA ARG A 17 -6.75 -16.34 -7.84
C ARG A 17 -6.43 -15.08 -8.67
N ASN A 18 -7.40 -14.44 -9.29
CA ASN A 18 -7.19 -13.22 -10.07
C ASN A 18 -7.24 -11.94 -9.22
N VAL A 19 -7.90 -11.97 -8.04
CA VAL A 19 -7.99 -10.83 -7.12
C VAL A 19 -6.69 -10.65 -6.34
N ILE A 20 -6.04 -11.75 -5.95
CA ILE A 20 -4.79 -11.72 -5.17
C ILE A 20 -3.60 -11.23 -6.00
N ALA A 21 -3.64 -11.39 -7.32
CA ALA A 21 -2.55 -10.94 -8.22
C ALA A 21 -2.41 -9.41 -8.31
N THR A 22 -3.37 -8.63 -7.80
CA THR A 22 -3.41 -7.17 -7.94
C THR A 22 -2.90 -6.41 -6.70
N ILE A 23 -2.87 -7.05 -5.53
CA ILE A 23 -2.49 -6.38 -4.26
C ILE A 23 -0.97 -6.10 -4.14
N GLY A 24 -0.15 -6.75 -4.95
CA GLY A 24 1.32 -6.59 -4.92
C GLY A 24 1.88 -5.42 -5.72
N ALA A 25 1.03 -4.57 -6.33
CA ALA A 25 1.48 -3.58 -7.30
C ALA A 25 1.74 -2.17 -6.71
N ALA A 26 1.41 -1.91 -5.45
CA ALA A 26 1.59 -0.59 -4.83
C ALA A 26 3.06 -0.18 -4.58
N GLY A 27 4.03 -1.01 -4.95
CA GLY A 27 5.46 -0.73 -4.78
C GLY A 27 6.29 -0.72 -6.07
N ALA A 28 5.69 -0.76 -7.25
CA ALA A 28 6.42 -0.78 -8.51
C ALA A 28 5.90 0.27 -9.49
N ALA A 29 6.08 1.54 -9.15
CA ALA A 29 6.09 2.60 -10.15
C ALA A 29 7.33 2.44 -11.02
N SER A 30 7.19 1.82 -12.12
CA SER A 30 7.92 1.86 -13.38
C SER A 30 8.04 0.46 -13.97
N LEU A 31 7.28 0.21 -15.00
CA LEU A 31 7.74 -0.39 -16.24
C LEU A 31 6.56 -0.97 -17.04
N ALA A 32 6.02 -0.18 -17.92
CA ALA A 32 5.35 -0.69 -19.09
C ALA A 32 6.43 -1.06 -20.11
N GLY A 33 6.47 -2.28 -20.58
CA GLY A 33 7.39 -2.71 -21.62
C GLY A 33 6.79 -3.78 -22.50
N CYS A 34 6.39 -3.40 -23.68
CA CYS A 34 6.18 -4.12 -24.94
C CYS A 34 6.06 -5.65 -24.94
N GLY A 35 4.94 -6.10 -25.45
CA GLY A 35 4.67 -7.50 -25.81
C GLY A 35 5.57 -8.05 -26.91
N GLY A 36 5.90 -9.32 -26.81
CA GLY A 36 6.54 -10.12 -27.84
C GLY A 36 6.31 -11.60 -27.59
N GLN A 37 5.41 -12.14 -28.39
CA GLN A 37 4.99 -13.52 -28.39
C GLN A 37 6.05 -14.44 -29.03
N SER A 38 6.51 -15.46 -28.32
CA SER A 38 6.85 -16.74 -29.00
C SER A 38 6.95 -17.86 -27.96
N GLY A 39 6.21 -18.92 -28.26
CA GLY A 39 6.15 -20.14 -27.49
C GLY A 39 7.38 -21.04 -27.67
N GLY A 40 7.56 -21.92 -26.72
CA GLY A 40 8.54 -23.01 -26.80
C GLY A 40 8.35 -24.01 -25.66
N ASP A 41 7.89 -25.16 -26.08
CA ASP A 41 7.60 -26.38 -25.34
C ASP A 41 8.83 -26.99 -24.64
N GLY A 42 8.60 -27.61 -23.47
CA GLY A 42 9.22 -28.89 -23.26
C GLY A 42 10.07 -29.19 -22.06
N SER A 43 9.49 -29.97 -21.17
CA SER A 43 9.95 -31.22 -20.54
C SER A 43 10.65 -31.13 -19.18
N ASP A 44 9.94 -31.56 -18.19
CA ASP A 44 9.88 -32.89 -17.58
C ASP A 44 11.13 -33.35 -16.81
N GLY A 45 10.96 -33.52 -15.48
CA GLY A 45 11.49 -34.66 -14.76
C GLY A 45 12.78 -34.47 -13.99
N GLY A 46 12.67 -34.30 -12.68
CA GLY A 46 13.78 -34.53 -11.78
C GLY A 46 13.31 -35.10 -10.43
N ASP A 47 13.38 -36.39 -10.35
CA ASP A 47 13.04 -37.32 -9.28
C ASP A 47 13.76 -36.98 -7.98
N GLY A 48 13.01 -36.89 -6.87
CA GLY A 48 13.55 -36.77 -5.51
C GLY A 48 14.36 -38.00 -5.10
N GLY A 49 15.62 -37.81 -4.85
CA GLY A 49 16.50 -38.81 -4.28
C GLY A 49 16.74 -38.57 -2.80
N ASP A 50 16.04 -39.33 -1.97
CA ASP A 50 16.42 -39.59 -0.58
C ASP A 50 17.79 -40.30 -0.54
N GLY A 51 18.76 -39.75 0.14
CA GLY A 51 20.06 -40.36 0.28
C GLY A 51 20.93 -39.64 1.29
N GLY A 52 20.72 -39.92 2.58
CA GLY A 52 21.63 -39.51 3.63
C GLY A 52 23.05 -40.08 3.39
N ASP A 53 23.98 -39.22 3.13
CA ASP A 53 25.41 -39.45 3.32
C ASP A 53 25.95 -38.19 3.97
N GLY A 54 26.70 -38.27 5.08
CA GLY A 54 27.23 -37.15 5.84
C GLY A 54 28.15 -36.25 4.99
N GLY A 55 27.54 -35.54 4.04
CA GLY A 55 28.17 -34.53 3.22
C GLY A 55 28.22 -33.21 3.97
N ASN A 56 29.27 -32.46 3.73
CA ASN A 56 29.43 -31.10 4.24
C ASN A 56 28.19 -30.25 3.76
N LEU A 57 27.51 -29.59 4.69
CA LEU A 57 26.33 -28.76 4.38
C LEU A 57 26.68 -27.65 3.36
N PHE A 58 27.89 -27.16 3.37
CA PHE A 58 28.37 -26.09 2.50
C PHE A 58 29.32 -26.58 1.41
N PRO A 59 29.37 -25.95 0.22
CA PRO A 59 28.51 -24.79 -0.15
C PRO A 59 27.04 -25.19 -0.35
N LEU A 60 26.15 -24.35 0.13
CA LEU A 60 24.71 -24.48 0.00
C LEU A 60 24.22 -23.88 -1.34
N ASP A 61 23.48 -24.65 -2.13
CA ASP A 61 22.83 -24.14 -3.33
C ASP A 61 21.59 -23.31 -2.93
N VAL A 62 21.55 -22.03 -3.34
CA VAL A 62 20.47 -21.08 -3.01
C VAL A 62 19.92 -20.45 -4.27
N GLN A 63 18.62 -20.53 -4.45
CA GLN A 63 17.91 -19.84 -5.52
C GLN A 63 17.22 -18.58 -4.98
N LEU A 64 17.55 -17.42 -5.58
CA LEU A 64 16.87 -16.17 -5.36
C LEU A 64 15.93 -15.93 -6.55
N GLU A 65 14.73 -15.45 -6.29
CA GLU A 65 13.73 -15.19 -7.32
C GLU A 65 13.27 -13.74 -7.33
N VAL A 66 13.06 -13.20 -8.52
CA VAL A 66 12.70 -11.80 -8.74
C VAL A 66 11.90 -11.63 -10.02
N ASN A 67 11.10 -10.58 -10.13
CA ASN A 67 10.43 -10.23 -11.36
C ASN A 67 11.41 -9.64 -12.39
N ALA A 68 11.24 -10.01 -13.67
CA ALA A 68 12.15 -9.65 -14.76
C ALA A 68 11.99 -8.20 -15.26
N ASP A 69 10.87 -7.59 -15.00
CA ASP A 69 10.47 -6.25 -15.45
C ASP A 69 10.98 -5.12 -14.57
N ASN A 70 11.54 -5.42 -13.38
CA ASN A 70 12.17 -4.45 -12.49
C ASN A 70 13.70 -4.62 -12.52
N SER A 71 14.37 -3.79 -13.34
CA SER A 71 15.83 -3.85 -13.51
C SER A 71 16.61 -3.50 -12.25
N ASP A 72 16.11 -2.59 -11.43
CA ASP A 72 16.78 -2.14 -10.21
C ASP A 72 16.69 -3.21 -9.14
N ARG A 73 15.53 -3.85 -8.97
CA ARG A 73 15.36 -5.02 -8.10
C ARG A 73 16.24 -6.19 -8.53
N LEU A 74 16.33 -6.47 -9.84
CA LEU A 74 17.19 -7.52 -10.35
C LEU A 74 18.67 -7.23 -10.03
N GLN A 75 19.16 -6.01 -10.26
CA GLN A 75 20.53 -5.62 -9.92
C GLN A 75 20.80 -5.73 -8.41
N MET A 76 19.82 -5.36 -7.58
CA MET A 76 19.91 -5.54 -6.13
C MET A 76 20.09 -7.01 -5.74
N VAL A 77 19.27 -7.89 -6.29
CA VAL A 77 19.33 -9.34 -6.01
C VAL A 77 20.64 -9.94 -6.50
N GLU A 78 21.12 -9.55 -7.69
CA GLU A 78 22.44 -9.97 -8.21
C GLU A 78 23.58 -9.52 -7.28
N LEU A 79 23.50 -8.32 -6.71
CA LEU A 79 24.49 -7.81 -5.77
C LEU A 79 24.49 -8.59 -4.43
N ILE A 80 23.32 -9.01 -3.97
CA ILE A 80 23.17 -9.89 -2.79
C ILE A 80 23.76 -11.27 -3.11
N ALA A 81 23.41 -11.86 -4.25
CA ALA A 81 23.93 -13.14 -4.70
C ALA A 81 25.46 -13.14 -4.79
N GLU A 82 26.06 -12.12 -5.43
CA GLU A 82 27.52 -11.95 -5.50
C GLU A 82 28.16 -11.91 -4.10
N SER A 83 27.54 -11.17 -3.19
CA SER A 83 28.02 -11.05 -1.82
C SER A 83 28.00 -12.39 -1.06
N MET A 84 26.95 -13.20 -1.27
CA MET A 84 26.84 -14.54 -0.69
C MET A 84 27.93 -15.47 -1.26
N GLU A 85 28.14 -15.48 -2.59
CA GLU A 85 29.14 -16.33 -3.26
C GLU A 85 30.58 -16.01 -2.84
N GLN A 86 30.89 -14.74 -2.56
CA GLN A 86 32.24 -14.30 -2.14
C GLN A 86 32.70 -14.98 -0.84
N THR A 87 31.81 -15.46 0.01
CA THR A 87 32.14 -16.21 1.22
C THR A 87 32.60 -17.65 0.93
N GLY A 88 32.24 -18.21 -0.22
CA GLY A 88 32.47 -19.61 -0.57
C GLY A 88 31.55 -20.61 0.18
N TYR A 89 30.59 -20.13 0.96
CA TYR A 89 29.59 -20.96 1.64
C TYR A 89 28.33 -21.17 0.78
N PHE A 90 28.12 -20.38 -0.29
CA PHE A 90 26.93 -20.42 -1.11
C PHE A 90 27.27 -20.57 -2.60
N ASN A 91 26.44 -21.32 -3.32
CA ASN A 91 26.30 -21.27 -4.76
C ASN A 91 24.93 -20.66 -5.05
N THR A 92 24.88 -19.49 -5.67
CA THR A 92 23.63 -18.79 -5.90
C THR A 92 23.17 -18.90 -7.34
N THR A 93 21.86 -18.94 -7.54
CA THR A 93 21.22 -18.73 -8.84
C THR A 93 20.16 -17.64 -8.68
N VAL A 94 20.06 -16.75 -9.67
CA VAL A 94 19.02 -15.74 -9.75
C VAL A 94 18.08 -16.11 -10.87
N GLU A 95 16.84 -16.41 -10.55
CA GLU A 95 15.79 -16.76 -11.52
C GLU A 95 14.81 -15.59 -11.66
N THR A 96 14.42 -15.31 -12.89
CA THR A 96 13.54 -14.19 -13.20
C THR A 96 12.24 -14.66 -13.85
N TYR A 97 11.13 -14.04 -13.46
CA TYR A 97 9.80 -14.35 -13.98
C TYR A 97 9.09 -13.06 -14.43
N GLU A 98 8.17 -13.17 -15.37
CA GLU A 98 7.25 -12.09 -15.68
C GLU A 98 6.34 -11.83 -14.45
N TRP A 99 5.93 -10.57 -14.22
CA TRP A 99 5.29 -10.12 -12.98
C TRP A 99 4.11 -10.98 -12.52
N ASN A 100 3.12 -11.19 -13.40
CA ASN A 100 1.94 -11.98 -13.01
C ASN A 100 2.28 -13.43 -12.68
N THR A 101 3.25 -14.01 -13.40
CA THR A 101 3.77 -15.35 -13.11
C THR A 101 4.49 -15.36 -11.77
N TYR A 102 5.31 -14.35 -11.50
CA TYR A 102 6.06 -14.24 -10.26
C TYR A 102 5.12 -14.12 -9.05
N VAL A 103 4.18 -13.18 -9.07
CA VAL A 103 3.21 -12.98 -7.98
C VAL A 103 2.37 -14.24 -7.77
N GLY A 104 1.85 -14.85 -8.85
CA GLY A 104 1.10 -16.10 -8.76
C GLY A 104 1.89 -17.25 -8.13
N ARG A 105 3.22 -17.28 -8.32
CA ARG A 105 4.12 -18.28 -7.70
C ARG A 105 4.32 -18.00 -6.20
N VAL A 106 4.74 -16.80 -5.85
CA VAL A 106 5.14 -16.47 -4.46
C VAL A 106 3.96 -16.41 -3.48
N LEU A 107 2.73 -16.26 -4.00
CA LEU A 107 1.50 -16.33 -3.21
C LEU A 107 0.88 -17.74 -3.18
N ASP A 108 1.42 -18.71 -3.91
CA ASP A 108 0.91 -20.09 -3.90
C ASP A 108 1.47 -20.84 -2.66
N PRO A 109 0.62 -21.30 -1.73
CA PRO A 109 1.07 -22.04 -0.54
C PRO A 109 1.88 -23.29 -0.86
N GLU A 110 1.64 -23.96 -2.00
CA GLU A 110 2.45 -25.10 -2.44
C GLU A 110 3.88 -24.67 -2.81
N TYR A 111 4.04 -23.45 -3.33
CA TYR A 111 5.32 -22.87 -3.67
C TYR A 111 6.16 -22.50 -2.43
N GLN A 112 5.53 -22.05 -1.36
CA GLN A 112 6.19 -21.60 -0.12
C GLN A 112 7.05 -22.69 0.57
N ASN A 113 6.91 -23.94 0.17
CA ASN A 113 7.69 -25.06 0.72
C ASN A 113 8.85 -25.52 -0.20
N ASN A 114 9.21 -24.73 -1.22
CA ASN A 114 10.19 -25.13 -2.23
C ASN A 114 11.64 -24.64 -2.00
N GLY A 115 11.91 -23.91 -0.93
CA GLY A 115 13.28 -23.52 -0.54
C GLY A 115 13.86 -22.33 -1.33
N PHE A 116 13.05 -21.53 -2.00
CA PHE A 116 13.48 -20.31 -2.69
C PHE A 116 13.46 -19.10 -1.77
N ILE A 117 14.30 -18.11 -2.09
CA ILE A 117 14.27 -16.80 -1.45
C ILE A 117 13.63 -15.81 -2.43
N PRO A 118 12.35 -15.47 -2.28
CA PRO A 118 11.71 -14.44 -3.08
C PRO A 118 12.18 -13.04 -2.65
N CYS A 119 12.29 -12.13 -3.64
CA CYS A 119 12.53 -10.73 -3.44
C CYS A 119 11.39 -9.93 -4.07
N ILE A 120 10.72 -9.11 -3.28
CA ILE A 120 9.57 -8.28 -3.73
C ILE A 120 9.57 -6.95 -2.98
N GLY A 121 8.87 -5.96 -3.55
CA GLY A 121 8.58 -4.71 -2.88
C GLY A 121 7.17 -4.69 -2.32
N LEU A 122 6.97 -3.94 -1.25
CA LEU A 122 5.68 -3.69 -0.63
C LEU A 122 5.63 -2.23 -0.19
N SER A 123 4.45 -1.67 -0.07
CA SER A 123 4.22 -0.36 0.55
C SER A 123 3.52 -0.52 1.87
N GLY A 124 4.04 0.15 2.89
CA GLY A 124 3.39 0.30 4.18
C GLY A 124 2.79 1.69 4.33
N THR A 125 2.17 1.92 5.46
CA THR A 125 1.56 3.20 5.84
C THR A 125 2.23 3.73 7.12
N PHE A 126 1.64 4.73 7.77
CA PHE A 126 2.05 5.14 9.13
C PHE A 126 1.82 4.04 10.19
N ASN A 127 1.08 2.99 9.85
CA ASN A 127 0.73 1.91 10.77
C ASN A 127 1.84 0.87 10.84
N PRO A 128 2.37 0.56 12.04
CA PRO A 128 3.42 -0.44 12.22
C PRO A 128 3.03 -1.84 11.73
N GLY A 129 1.75 -2.19 11.81
CA GLY A 129 1.21 -3.46 11.31
C GLY A 129 1.51 -3.70 9.82
N SER A 130 1.64 -2.64 9.01
CA SER A 130 2.03 -2.74 7.61
C SER A 130 3.42 -3.35 7.38
N PHE A 131 4.30 -3.29 8.39
CA PHE A 131 5.68 -3.78 8.34
C PHE A 131 5.90 -5.06 9.14
N SER A 132 4.97 -5.42 10.02
CA SER A 132 5.01 -6.65 10.82
C SER A 132 3.98 -7.68 10.38
N ASN A 133 2.69 -7.39 10.54
CA ASN A 133 1.59 -8.33 10.31
C ASN A 133 1.53 -8.78 8.85
N ALA A 134 1.63 -7.86 7.89
CA ALA A 134 1.58 -8.18 6.47
C ALA A 134 2.60 -9.25 6.06
N LEU A 135 3.82 -9.20 6.61
CA LEU A 135 4.91 -10.10 6.25
C LEU A 135 4.97 -11.39 7.07
N HIS A 136 4.52 -11.38 8.32
CA HIS A 136 4.87 -12.41 9.27
C HIS A 136 3.70 -13.07 9.98
N HIS A 137 2.51 -12.43 10.06
CA HIS A 137 1.37 -13.01 10.74
C HIS A 137 0.81 -14.22 9.97
N SER A 138 0.52 -15.30 10.67
CA SER A 138 0.09 -16.57 10.05
C SER A 138 -1.24 -16.48 9.28
N THR A 139 -2.11 -15.51 9.61
CA THR A 139 -3.35 -15.25 8.85
C THR A 139 -3.12 -14.78 7.42
N ASN A 140 -1.90 -14.30 7.11
CA ASN A 140 -1.51 -13.84 5.77
C ASN A 140 -0.87 -14.95 4.91
N ILE A 141 -0.84 -16.20 5.37
CA ILE A 141 -0.40 -17.34 4.55
C ILE A 141 -1.40 -17.56 3.42
N GLY A 142 -0.90 -17.57 2.17
CA GLY A 142 -1.75 -17.68 0.98
C GLY A 142 -2.46 -16.41 0.57
N ALA A 143 -2.23 -15.31 1.30
CA ALA A 143 -2.60 -13.94 0.94
C ALA A 143 -1.32 -13.12 0.74
N CYS A 144 -1.41 -11.81 0.61
CA CYS A 144 -0.22 -10.94 0.66
C CYS A 144 0.11 -10.65 2.14
N CYS A 145 1.33 -10.70 2.61
CA CYS A 145 2.59 -10.96 1.90
C CYS A 145 3.50 -11.87 2.73
N ASN A 146 2.90 -12.81 3.47
CA ASN A 146 3.64 -13.89 4.13
C ASN A 146 4.02 -14.95 3.07
N LEU A 147 5.08 -14.68 2.31
CA LEU A 147 5.44 -15.41 1.08
C LEU A 147 6.00 -16.80 1.33
N ASN A 148 6.55 -17.08 2.51
CA ASN A 148 7.16 -18.37 2.83
C ASN A 148 6.43 -19.15 3.94
N GLY A 149 5.16 -18.83 4.17
CA GLY A 149 4.30 -19.58 5.07
C GLY A 149 4.78 -19.58 6.52
N ILE A 150 5.21 -18.43 7.01
CA ILE A 150 5.63 -18.24 8.39
C ILE A 150 4.41 -18.47 9.28
N SER A 151 4.53 -19.43 10.22
CA SER A 151 3.50 -19.76 11.18
C SER A 151 4.16 -19.98 12.54
N ASP A 152 4.28 -18.90 13.29
CA ASP A 152 4.88 -18.90 14.62
C ASP A 152 3.90 -18.26 15.61
N PRO A 153 3.29 -19.06 16.52
CA PRO A 153 2.34 -18.54 17.49
C PRO A 153 2.89 -17.47 18.44
N GLU A 154 4.21 -17.42 18.66
CA GLU A 154 4.82 -16.44 19.55
C GLU A 154 4.88 -15.07 18.88
N ILE A 155 5.24 -14.99 17.59
CA ILE A 155 5.20 -13.73 16.87
C ILE A 155 3.77 -13.27 16.59
N ASP A 156 2.84 -14.19 16.29
CA ASP A 156 1.42 -13.85 16.14
C ASP A 156 0.88 -13.19 17.42
N GLU A 157 1.15 -13.79 18.61
CA GLU A 157 0.72 -13.23 19.90
C GLU A 157 1.37 -11.87 20.19
N LEU A 158 2.65 -11.67 19.86
CA LEU A 158 3.33 -10.38 20.02
C LEU A 158 2.69 -9.30 19.14
N MET A 159 2.48 -9.57 17.85
CA MET A 159 1.86 -8.64 16.92
C MET A 159 0.42 -8.31 17.32
N ASP A 160 -0.38 -9.31 17.67
CA ASP A 160 -1.75 -9.10 18.14
C ASP A 160 -1.77 -8.26 19.41
N SER A 161 -0.86 -8.51 20.35
CA SER A 161 -0.78 -7.75 21.61
C SER A 161 -0.36 -6.30 21.40
N ALA A 162 0.38 -5.99 20.34
CA ALA A 162 0.81 -4.62 20.02
C ALA A 162 -0.28 -3.81 19.31
N ARG A 163 -1.17 -4.47 18.57
CA ARG A 163 -2.24 -3.83 17.81
C ARG A 163 -3.60 -3.88 18.48
N TYR A 164 -4.00 -5.05 19.01
CA TYR A 164 -5.35 -5.29 19.51
C TYR A 164 -5.43 -5.26 21.02
N GLY A 165 -6.46 -4.61 21.55
CA GLY A 165 -6.76 -4.52 22.96
C GLY A 165 -7.04 -3.08 23.42
N VAL A 166 -7.89 -2.95 24.42
CA VAL A 166 -8.26 -1.63 24.99
C VAL A 166 -7.03 -0.89 25.51
N ASP A 167 -6.09 -1.60 26.12
CA ASP A 167 -4.89 -1.04 26.71
C ASP A 167 -3.98 -0.36 25.69
N VAL A 168 -3.75 -0.98 24.51
CA VAL A 168 -2.92 -0.41 23.45
C VAL A 168 -3.68 0.58 22.57
N ALA A 169 -4.99 0.45 22.44
CA ALA A 169 -5.83 1.43 21.75
C ALA A 169 -5.91 2.76 22.50
N GLU A 170 -5.82 2.74 23.84
CA GLU A 170 -5.90 3.93 24.70
C GLU A 170 -4.52 4.47 25.16
N ASP A 171 -3.44 3.70 25.03
CA ASP A 171 -2.09 4.03 25.49
C ASP A 171 -1.06 3.83 24.39
N ALA A 172 -0.73 4.92 23.67
CA ALA A 172 0.22 4.92 22.58
C ALA A 172 1.66 4.57 23.04
N ASP A 173 2.04 4.94 24.27
CA ASP A 173 3.36 4.60 24.80
C ASP A 173 3.47 3.08 25.02
N LEU A 174 2.43 2.46 25.60
CA LEU A 174 2.38 1.02 25.78
C LEU A 174 2.39 0.27 24.43
N ARG A 175 1.64 0.77 23.45
CA ARG A 175 1.64 0.22 22.10
C ARG A 175 3.05 0.21 21.50
N ALA A 176 3.73 1.36 21.57
CA ALA A 176 5.09 1.51 21.07
C ALA A 176 6.08 0.56 21.77
N GLU A 177 5.99 0.40 23.11
CA GLU A 177 6.78 -0.57 23.87
C GLU A 177 6.55 -2.02 23.38
N ARG A 178 5.30 -2.39 23.09
CA ARG A 178 4.98 -3.74 22.56
C ARG A 178 5.47 -3.95 21.14
N TYR A 179 5.43 -2.92 20.29
CA TYR A 179 6.04 -3.02 18.97
C TYR A 179 7.57 -3.16 19.04
N ASP A 180 8.25 -2.55 20.01
CA ASP A 180 9.67 -2.77 20.22
C ASP A 180 9.98 -4.26 20.55
N GLU A 181 9.09 -4.96 21.27
CA GLU A 181 9.19 -6.41 21.48
C GLU A 181 9.04 -7.19 20.16
N VAL A 182 8.10 -6.79 19.30
CA VAL A 182 7.91 -7.38 17.95
C VAL A 182 9.17 -7.20 17.10
N TRP A 183 9.73 -5.99 17.05
CA TRP A 183 10.91 -5.71 16.23
C TRP A 183 12.15 -6.50 16.70
N ASN A 184 12.35 -6.61 17.99
CA ASN A 184 13.44 -7.39 18.56
C ASN A 184 13.29 -8.89 18.24
N TYR A 185 12.11 -9.46 18.41
CA TYR A 185 11.82 -10.83 18.06
C TYR A 185 12.07 -11.12 16.57
N LEU A 186 11.54 -10.27 15.68
CA LEU A 186 11.76 -10.37 14.23
C LEU A 186 13.24 -10.22 13.85
N ALA A 187 14.01 -9.41 14.57
CA ALA A 187 15.44 -9.26 14.33
C ALA A 187 16.23 -10.50 14.76
N GLU A 188 15.82 -11.19 15.82
CA GLU A 188 16.46 -12.43 16.30
C GLU A 188 16.11 -13.62 15.39
N GLU A 189 14.83 -13.83 15.09
CA GLU A 189 14.36 -14.94 14.26
C GLU A 189 14.66 -14.77 12.77
N ARG A 190 14.70 -13.54 12.29
CA ARG A 190 15.07 -13.20 10.92
C ARG A 190 14.27 -13.96 9.86
N TYR A 191 12.96 -13.87 9.92
CA TYR A 191 12.07 -14.47 8.92
C TYR A 191 12.18 -13.79 7.56
N SER A 192 12.44 -12.49 7.57
CA SER A 192 12.68 -11.67 6.40
C SER A 192 13.83 -10.69 6.60
N SER A 193 14.31 -10.08 5.54
CA SER A 193 15.28 -8.99 5.58
C SER A 193 14.82 -7.87 4.66
N ILE A 194 14.42 -6.75 5.24
CA ILE A 194 14.23 -5.51 4.51
C ILE A 194 15.60 -4.98 4.09
N THR A 195 15.75 -4.67 2.81
CA THR A 195 17.01 -4.20 2.24
C THR A 195 17.13 -2.69 2.33
N HIS A 196 16.08 -1.98 1.94
CA HIS A 196 16.00 -0.53 1.99
C HIS A 196 14.55 -0.05 1.91
N PHE A 197 14.34 1.20 2.30
CA PHE A 197 13.11 1.94 2.08
C PHE A 197 13.27 2.79 0.82
N ASN A 198 12.26 2.74 -0.05
CA ASN A 198 12.24 3.48 -1.31
C ASN A 198 11.91 4.96 -1.08
N LEU A 199 12.46 5.83 -1.95
CA LEU A 199 11.97 7.19 -2.12
C LEU A 199 11.22 7.28 -3.44
N ALA A 200 9.99 7.76 -3.40
CA ALA A 200 9.30 8.21 -4.61
C ALA A 200 9.96 9.50 -5.09
N THR A 201 10.11 9.64 -6.40
CA THR A 201 10.82 10.77 -7.00
C THR A 201 9.97 11.47 -8.04
N SER A 202 10.08 12.80 -8.09
CA SER A 202 9.53 13.60 -9.18
C SER A 202 10.55 14.62 -9.67
N VAL A 203 10.35 15.08 -10.91
CA VAL A 203 11.13 16.14 -11.52
C VAL A 203 10.17 17.16 -12.11
N SER A 204 10.38 18.43 -11.80
CA SER A 204 9.59 19.54 -12.34
C SER A 204 10.45 20.66 -12.89
N ASN A 205 9.88 21.46 -13.78
CA ASN A 205 10.45 22.73 -14.19
C ASN A 205 10.42 23.73 -13.02
N THR A 206 11.36 24.66 -12.99
CA THR A 206 11.40 25.75 -12.00
C THR A 206 10.29 26.79 -12.16
N ASP A 207 9.49 26.71 -13.22
CA ASP A 207 8.26 27.51 -13.40
C ASP A 207 7.15 27.09 -12.45
N LEU A 208 7.23 25.87 -11.89
CA LEU A 208 6.30 25.30 -10.95
C LEU A 208 6.74 25.66 -9.53
N HIS A 209 5.89 26.35 -8.79
CA HIS A 209 6.11 26.82 -7.44
C HIS A 209 5.22 26.06 -6.46
N GLY A 210 5.60 26.02 -5.20
CA GLY A 210 4.85 25.36 -4.13
C GLY A 210 4.67 23.86 -4.34
N PHE A 211 5.48 23.26 -5.22
CA PHE A 211 5.43 21.83 -5.49
C PHE A 211 6.37 21.09 -4.55
N GLU A 212 5.83 20.20 -3.78
CA GLU A 212 6.58 19.18 -3.06
C GLU A 212 5.81 17.86 -3.06
N MET A 213 6.52 16.74 -3.07
CA MET A 213 5.92 15.43 -2.82
C MET A 213 5.71 15.26 -1.33
N TRP A 214 4.55 14.72 -0.98
CA TRP A 214 4.18 14.53 0.41
C TRP A 214 4.48 13.10 0.89
N PRO A 215 4.94 12.91 2.14
CA PRO A 215 5.19 11.59 2.71
C PRO A 215 3.95 10.68 2.68
N PHE A 216 4.14 9.41 2.34
CA PHE A 216 3.10 8.40 2.10
C PHE A 216 2.06 8.74 1.04
N GLN A 217 2.27 9.82 0.29
CA GLN A 217 1.43 10.18 -0.84
C GLN A 217 2.25 10.01 -2.12
N ASP A 218 1.84 9.09 -2.95
CA ASP A 218 2.51 8.83 -4.22
C ASP A 218 2.06 9.86 -5.27
N GLY A 219 2.58 11.08 -5.21
CA GLY A 219 2.31 12.00 -6.29
C GLY A 219 2.24 13.48 -5.93
N MET A 220 1.61 14.24 -6.82
CA MET A 220 1.50 15.68 -6.75
C MET A 220 0.17 16.11 -6.14
N TYR A 221 0.26 16.98 -5.15
CA TYR A 221 -0.89 17.61 -4.54
C TYR A 221 -0.84 19.10 -4.84
N SER A 222 -1.83 19.58 -5.56
CA SER A 222 -1.94 21.00 -5.90
C SER A 222 -2.40 21.87 -4.73
N TYR A 223 -2.89 21.23 -3.66
CA TYR A 223 -3.48 21.88 -2.51
C TYR A 223 -3.29 21.00 -1.28
N ASN A 224 -2.31 21.32 -0.43
CA ASN A 224 -1.96 20.53 0.75
C ASN A 224 -1.77 21.41 1.99
N MET A 225 -2.76 21.47 2.85
CA MET A 225 -2.74 22.31 4.05
C MET A 225 -1.79 21.85 5.15
N PHE A 226 -1.25 20.63 5.06
CA PHE A 226 -0.30 20.10 6.04
C PHE A 226 1.15 20.43 5.71
N ALA A 227 1.43 20.83 4.48
CA ALA A 227 2.77 21.23 4.06
C ALA A 227 3.21 22.55 4.73
N PRO A 228 4.50 22.90 4.74
CA PRO A 228 4.96 24.25 5.05
C PRO A 228 4.25 25.30 4.20
N GLN A 229 4.08 26.52 4.72
CA GLN A 229 3.23 27.55 4.10
C GLN A 229 3.58 27.88 2.65
N ASP A 230 4.85 27.79 2.27
CA ASP A 230 5.39 28.02 0.92
C ASP A 230 5.23 26.82 -0.02
N GLU A 231 4.79 25.67 0.50
CA GLU A 231 4.65 24.40 -0.21
C GLU A 231 3.20 23.85 -0.17
N GLN A 232 2.30 24.57 0.52
CA GLN A 232 0.92 24.14 0.71
C GLN A 232 0.06 24.23 -0.54
N ILE A 233 0.45 25.07 -1.50
CA ILE A 233 -0.31 25.29 -2.71
C ILE A 233 0.60 25.40 -3.91
N MET A 234 0.21 24.76 -4.99
CA MET A 234 0.96 24.71 -6.24
C MET A 234 0.45 25.78 -7.21
N TRP A 235 1.37 26.54 -7.84
CA TRP A 235 1.03 27.49 -8.92
C TRP A 235 2.12 27.55 -9.98
N VAL A 236 1.82 28.12 -11.13
CA VAL A 236 2.75 28.29 -12.25
C VAL A 236 3.07 29.75 -12.46
N ASP A 237 4.36 30.12 -12.49
CA ASP A 237 4.83 31.44 -12.89
C ASP A 237 5.94 31.33 -13.93
N ARG A 238 5.56 31.43 -15.18
CA ARG A 238 6.48 31.33 -16.32
C ARG A 238 7.41 32.54 -16.51
N ASP A 239 7.10 33.61 -15.81
CA ASP A 239 7.90 34.87 -15.88
C ASP A 239 8.96 34.95 -14.77
N ASN A 240 8.78 34.16 -13.70
CA ASN A 240 9.64 34.14 -12.51
C ASN A 240 10.01 32.71 -12.09
N ALA A 241 10.70 32.00 -12.97
CA ALA A 241 11.10 30.62 -12.75
C ALA A 241 12.15 30.53 -11.63
N ALA A 242 11.72 30.20 -10.42
CA ALA A 242 12.60 30.06 -9.27
C ALA A 242 12.34 28.76 -8.47
N GLY A 243 11.15 28.17 -8.59
CA GLY A 243 10.75 27.00 -7.82
C GLY A 243 10.34 27.29 -6.38
N ASP A 244 11.00 28.25 -5.72
CA ASP A 244 10.65 28.71 -4.38
C ASP A 244 10.04 30.10 -4.45
N SER A 245 8.84 30.31 -3.89
CA SER A 245 8.19 31.61 -3.77
C SER A 245 7.31 31.67 -2.53
N GLU A 246 7.17 32.88 -1.97
CA GLU A 246 6.25 33.09 -0.83
C GLU A 246 4.80 33.16 -1.35
N LEU A 247 3.80 32.83 -0.51
CA LEU A 247 2.37 32.94 -0.86
C LEU A 247 1.99 34.32 -1.41
N SER A 248 2.71 35.38 -0.99
CA SER A 248 2.53 36.73 -1.52
C SER A 248 2.83 36.89 -3.01
N ASP A 249 3.56 35.94 -3.60
CA ASP A 249 3.94 35.92 -5.03
C ASP A 249 3.02 35.04 -5.87
N LEU A 250 2.00 34.43 -5.25
CA LEU A 250 1.08 33.48 -5.84
C LEU A 250 0.41 34.05 -7.11
N SER A 251 0.42 33.25 -8.17
CA SER A 251 -0.26 33.51 -9.42
C SER A 251 -1.43 32.55 -9.61
N GLU A 252 -2.62 33.08 -9.89
CA GLU A 252 -3.80 32.26 -10.13
C GLU A 252 -3.90 31.85 -11.61
N GLY A 253 -4.41 30.63 -11.84
CA GLY A 253 -4.73 30.11 -13.16
C GLY A 253 -3.60 29.30 -13.79
N GLY A 254 -3.84 28.90 -15.03
CA GLY A 254 -2.92 28.08 -15.81
C GLY A 254 -3.24 26.58 -15.72
N THR A 255 -2.84 25.86 -16.77
CA THR A 255 -2.93 24.40 -16.83
C THR A 255 -1.55 23.79 -16.77
N LEU A 256 -1.37 22.74 -15.98
CA LEU A 256 -0.14 21.98 -15.89
C LEU A 256 -0.15 20.78 -16.82
N SER A 257 0.92 20.62 -17.57
CA SER A 257 1.17 19.45 -18.41
C SER A 257 2.05 18.46 -17.67
N LEU A 258 1.51 17.27 -17.39
CA LEU A 258 2.18 16.20 -16.65
C LEU A 258 2.39 14.97 -17.53
N ALA A 259 3.28 14.06 -17.15
CA ALA A 259 3.35 12.75 -17.75
C ALA A 259 3.40 11.65 -16.70
N PHE A 260 2.51 10.65 -16.84
CA PHE A 260 2.54 9.42 -16.07
C PHE A 260 3.29 8.30 -16.82
N GLY A 261 3.98 7.46 -16.07
CA GLY A 261 4.77 6.35 -16.62
C GLY A 261 3.97 5.07 -16.87
N ALA A 262 2.73 4.99 -16.42
CA ALA A 262 1.85 3.86 -16.62
C ALA A 262 0.43 4.34 -16.95
N ASN A 263 -0.39 3.44 -17.48
CA ASN A 263 -1.80 3.72 -17.74
C ASN A 263 -2.60 3.81 -16.44
N ILE A 264 -3.73 4.52 -16.50
CA ILE A 264 -4.74 4.52 -15.44
C ILE A 264 -5.63 3.30 -15.66
N GLU A 265 -5.55 2.33 -14.75
CA GLU A 265 -6.29 1.08 -14.86
C GLU A 265 -7.72 1.20 -14.35
N SER A 266 -7.96 2.02 -13.32
CA SER A 266 -9.27 2.20 -12.70
C SER A 266 -9.51 3.61 -12.19
N PHE A 267 -10.75 4.09 -12.32
CA PHE A 267 -11.27 5.29 -11.65
C PHE A 267 -12.22 4.94 -10.50
N ASP A 268 -12.27 3.68 -10.12
CA ASP A 268 -13.10 3.15 -9.02
C ASP A 268 -12.19 2.85 -7.82
N PRO A 269 -12.12 3.76 -6.80
CA PRO A 269 -11.14 3.63 -5.72
C PRO A 269 -11.18 2.30 -4.99
N PRO A 270 -12.34 1.75 -4.56
CA PRO A 270 -12.39 0.45 -3.89
C PRO A 270 -11.96 -0.73 -4.77
N HIS A 271 -11.94 -0.56 -6.09
CA HIS A 271 -11.59 -1.59 -7.06
C HIS A 271 -10.27 -1.31 -7.79
N SER A 272 -9.42 -0.49 -7.19
CA SER A 272 -8.10 -0.08 -7.70
C SER A 272 -7.01 -0.44 -6.69
N SER A 273 -5.83 -0.79 -7.19
CA SER A 273 -4.68 -1.14 -6.34
C SER A 273 -3.33 -0.71 -6.94
N ASP A 274 -3.34 0.13 -7.98
CA ASP A 274 -2.12 0.61 -8.61
C ASP A 274 -1.92 2.12 -8.36
N THR A 275 -0.64 2.52 -8.26
CA THR A 275 -0.24 3.90 -7.94
C THR A 275 -0.75 4.91 -8.97
N THR A 276 -0.74 4.59 -10.28
CA THR A 276 -1.16 5.54 -11.32
C THR A 276 -2.63 5.86 -11.24
N SER A 277 -3.47 4.84 -10.97
CA SER A 277 -4.90 5.03 -10.73
C SER A 277 -5.15 5.86 -9.46
N THR A 278 -4.40 5.60 -8.38
CA THR A 278 -4.49 6.39 -7.14
C THR A 278 -4.13 7.87 -7.39
N LEU A 279 -3.07 8.16 -8.15
CA LEU A 279 -2.71 9.53 -8.52
C LEU A 279 -3.83 10.25 -9.28
N ALA A 280 -4.49 9.55 -10.21
CA ALA A 280 -5.61 10.11 -10.96
C ALA A 280 -6.86 10.33 -10.09
N GLN A 281 -7.10 9.42 -9.14
CA GLN A 281 -8.25 9.49 -8.21
C GLN A 281 -8.09 10.61 -7.17
N ASN A 282 -6.87 10.90 -6.73
CA ASN A 282 -6.59 11.94 -5.74
C ASN A 282 -6.94 13.37 -6.18
N PHE A 283 -7.11 13.61 -7.49
CA PHE A 283 -7.68 14.87 -7.97
C PHE A 283 -9.19 14.98 -7.72
N LEU A 284 -9.88 13.84 -7.67
CA LEU A 284 -11.32 13.73 -7.78
C LEU A 284 -12.03 13.43 -6.46
N PHE A 285 -11.41 12.65 -5.58
CA PHE A 285 -12.05 12.08 -4.41
C PHE A 285 -11.35 12.48 -3.12
N GLU A 286 -12.10 12.50 -2.03
CA GLU A 286 -11.63 12.81 -0.69
C GLU A 286 -12.17 11.79 0.31
N SER A 287 -11.52 11.67 1.47
CA SER A 287 -11.91 10.79 2.57
C SER A 287 -12.47 11.56 3.77
N LEU A 288 -12.97 10.86 4.78
CA LEU A 288 -13.52 11.49 5.99
C LEU A 288 -12.45 12.24 6.79
N THR A 289 -11.23 11.75 6.78
CA THR A 289 -10.07 12.33 7.47
C THR A 289 -8.87 12.30 6.54
N ASP A 290 -7.86 13.11 6.85
CA ASP A 290 -6.55 13.08 6.20
C ASP A 290 -5.44 13.11 7.25
N ASN A 291 -4.17 12.95 6.85
CA ASN A 291 -3.04 12.82 7.75
C ASN A 291 -1.96 13.85 7.43
N ASP A 292 -1.30 14.36 8.48
CA ASP A 292 -0.06 15.13 8.29
C ASP A 292 1.15 14.20 8.04
N ALA A 293 2.32 14.79 7.80
CA ALA A 293 3.57 14.08 7.55
C ALA A 293 4.07 13.23 8.74
N GLN A 294 3.48 13.39 9.92
CA GLN A 294 3.75 12.61 11.10
C GLN A 294 2.70 11.51 11.33
N GLY A 295 1.68 11.44 10.47
CA GLY A 295 0.57 10.50 10.57
C GLY A 295 -0.46 10.87 11.63
N ASN A 296 -0.51 12.13 12.08
CA ASN A 296 -1.61 12.61 12.89
C ASN A 296 -2.86 12.76 12.04
N VAL A 297 -3.99 12.28 12.54
CA VAL A 297 -5.26 12.27 11.82
C VAL A 297 -6.02 13.58 12.03
N TYR A 298 -6.49 14.19 10.96
CA TYR A 298 -7.26 15.41 10.96
C TYR A 298 -8.61 15.22 10.27
N PRO A 299 -9.70 15.81 10.78
CA PRO A 299 -10.99 15.80 10.08
C PRO A 299 -10.89 16.54 8.74
N TRP A 300 -11.50 15.95 7.67
CA TRP A 300 -11.50 16.51 6.31
C TRP A 300 -12.95 16.66 5.79
N LEU A 301 -13.54 15.65 5.12
CA LEU A 301 -14.98 15.65 4.83
C LEU A 301 -15.83 15.53 6.10
N ALA A 302 -15.26 15.00 7.16
CA ALA A 302 -15.82 15.19 8.50
C ALA A 302 -15.41 16.57 9.05
N GLU A 303 -16.35 17.33 9.61
CA GLU A 303 -16.09 18.54 10.40
C GLU A 303 -15.41 18.17 11.72
N SER A 304 -15.77 17.02 12.28
CA SER A 304 -15.23 16.49 13.52
C SER A 304 -15.45 14.98 13.63
N TYR A 305 -14.61 14.31 14.42
CA TYR A 305 -14.83 12.94 14.81
C TYR A 305 -14.51 12.73 16.29
N GLU A 306 -15.07 11.68 16.89
CA GLU A 306 -14.80 11.28 18.27
C GLU A 306 -14.93 9.77 18.47
N LEU A 307 -14.05 9.19 19.27
CA LEU A 307 -14.19 7.83 19.79
C LEU A 307 -15.24 7.82 20.89
N LEU A 308 -16.41 7.22 20.65
CA LEU A 308 -17.52 7.18 21.60
C LEU A 308 -17.37 6.06 22.61
N ASN A 309 -16.96 4.88 22.17
CA ASN A 309 -16.87 3.69 23.00
C ASN A 309 -15.69 2.80 22.56
N THR A 310 -15.03 2.21 23.58
CA THR A 310 -14.11 1.09 23.42
C THR A 310 -14.58 -0.04 24.32
N SER A 311 -14.63 -1.27 23.80
CA SER A 311 -15.12 -2.45 24.51
C SER A 311 -14.11 -3.59 24.38
N SER A 312 -13.74 -4.22 25.48
CA SER A 312 -12.83 -5.37 25.52
C SER A 312 -13.48 -6.64 24.94
N ILE A 313 -13.92 -6.56 23.70
CA ILE A 313 -14.54 -7.67 22.96
C ILE A 313 -13.49 -8.42 22.16
N GLU A 314 -13.67 -9.71 22.01
CA GLU A 314 -12.86 -10.56 21.14
C GLU A 314 -13.72 -11.08 19.98
N ARG A 315 -13.12 -11.42 18.85
CA ARG A 315 -13.84 -11.90 17.65
C ARG A 315 -14.75 -13.09 17.91
N ILE A 316 -14.45 -13.93 18.92
CA ILE A 316 -15.29 -15.05 19.35
C ILE A 316 -16.68 -14.62 19.86
N ALA A 317 -16.85 -13.37 20.30
CA ALA A 317 -18.11 -12.86 20.82
C ALA A 317 -19.20 -12.70 19.74
N TYR A 318 -18.81 -12.68 18.47
CA TYR A 318 -19.72 -12.57 17.34
C TYR A 318 -20.36 -13.91 16.94
N ALA A 319 -20.01 -15.03 17.60
CA ALA A 319 -20.46 -16.37 17.25
C ALA A 319 -21.98 -16.54 17.13
N ASP A 320 -22.76 -15.80 17.95
CA ASP A 320 -24.23 -15.86 17.94
C ASP A 320 -24.86 -15.14 16.71
N TYR A 321 -24.07 -14.31 16.01
CA TYR A 321 -24.48 -13.58 14.79
C TYR A 321 -23.99 -14.28 13.53
N MET A 322 -23.05 -15.22 13.64
CA MET A 322 -22.42 -15.86 12.49
C MET A 322 -23.32 -16.86 11.80
N SER A 323 -23.33 -16.81 10.49
CA SER A 323 -23.94 -17.80 9.60
C SER A 323 -22.96 -18.92 9.28
N THR A 324 -23.47 -20.15 9.06
CA THR A 324 -22.67 -21.29 8.64
C THR A 324 -22.70 -21.39 7.13
N VAL A 325 -21.53 -21.41 6.49
CA VAL A 325 -21.36 -21.56 5.04
C VAL A 325 -20.45 -22.74 4.74
N GLY A 326 -20.60 -23.31 3.53
CA GLY A 326 -19.74 -24.41 3.08
C GLY A 326 -18.33 -23.96 2.74
N THR A 327 -17.44 -24.93 2.56
CA THR A 327 -16.11 -24.71 1.99
C THR A 327 -15.98 -25.45 0.65
N THR A 328 -15.14 -24.93 -0.24
CA THR A 328 -14.84 -25.59 -1.52
C THR A 328 -13.88 -26.76 -1.32
N GLU A 329 -13.73 -27.63 -2.33
CA GLU A 329 -12.72 -28.70 -2.31
C GLU A 329 -11.28 -28.17 -2.18
N GLU A 330 -11.06 -26.88 -2.50
CA GLU A 330 -9.78 -26.19 -2.40
C GLU A 330 -9.59 -25.46 -1.05
N GLY A 331 -10.56 -25.60 -0.13
CA GLY A 331 -10.51 -24.99 1.21
C GLY A 331 -10.82 -23.49 1.24
N ALA A 332 -11.53 -22.94 0.24
CA ALA A 332 -12.02 -21.56 0.29
C ALA A 332 -13.44 -21.52 0.88
N ILE A 333 -13.83 -20.41 1.49
CA ILE A 333 -15.21 -20.18 1.97
C ILE A 333 -16.13 -20.05 0.75
N ASP A 334 -17.19 -20.88 0.70
CA ASP A 334 -18.13 -20.95 -0.43
C ASP A 334 -19.34 -20.03 -0.16
N THR A 335 -19.15 -18.74 -0.42
CA THR A 335 -20.21 -17.71 -0.35
C THR A 335 -19.99 -16.64 -1.41
N ASP A 336 -21.09 -16.08 -1.93
CA ASP A 336 -21.07 -14.93 -2.83
C ASP A 336 -21.09 -13.59 -2.05
N GLU A 337 -21.36 -13.64 -0.74
CA GLU A 337 -21.36 -12.46 0.13
C GLU A 337 -19.96 -12.19 0.71
N GLN A 338 -19.67 -10.92 0.99
CA GLN A 338 -18.43 -10.55 1.67
C GLN A 338 -18.39 -11.12 3.08
N VAL A 339 -17.32 -11.78 3.42
CA VAL A 339 -17.06 -12.22 4.79
C VAL A 339 -16.39 -11.08 5.55
N VAL A 340 -17.12 -10.47 6.49
CA VAL A 340 -16.58 -9.45 7.41
C VAL A 340 -15.59 -10.11 8.36
N MET A 341 -15.91 -11.30 8.86
CA MET A 341 -15.07 -12.02 9.81
C MET A 341 -15.38 -13.54 9.74
N GLN A 342 -14.33 -14.35 9.84
CA GLN A 342 -14.46 -15.79 10.08
C GLN A 342 -14.41 -16.09 11.57
N HIS A 343 -15.11 -17.13 12.03
CA HIS A 343 -15.02 -17.56 13.42
C HIS A 343 -13.59 -18.03 13.74
N PRO A 344 -12.96 -17.54 14.82
CA PRO A 344 -11.55 -17.80 15.10
C PRO A 344 -11.16 -19.28 15.29
N GLU A 345 -12.14 -20.13 15.62
CA GLU A 345 -11.89 -21.56 15.84
C GLU A 345 -12.12 -22.43 14.58
N ASP A 346 -12.60 -21.86 13.48
CA ASP A 346 -12.95 -22.60 12.27
C ASP A 346 -11.85 -22.41 11.20
N SER A 347 -11.53 -23.49 10.49
CA SER A 347 -10.53 -23.48 9.41
C SER A 347 -11.12 -23.95 8.09
N PRO A 348 -11.23 -23.12 7.06
CA PRO A 348 -11.76 -23.53 5.75
C PRO A 348 -10.95 -24.65 5.09
N ALA A 349 -9.68 -24.80 5.45
CA ALA A 349 -8.82 -25.86 4.92
C ALA A 349 -9.06 -27.22 5.61
N GLU A 350 -9.68 -27.24 6.78
CA GLU A 350 -9.88 -28.44 7.61
C GLU A 350 -11.35 -28.81 7.80
N ASP A 351 -12.26 -27.83 7.67
CA ASP A 351 -13.69 -27.97 7.94
C ASP A 351 -14.52 -27.96 6.65
N ASP A 352 -15.51 -28.80 6.53
CA ASP A 352 -16.47 -28.81 5.41
C ASP A 352 -17.44 -27.61 5.45
N GLU A 353 -17.62 -27.00 6.62
CA GLU A 353 -18.47 -25.84 6.89
C GLU A 353 -17.76 -24.94 7.91
N VAL A 354 -17.82 -23.64 7.71
CA VAL A 354 -17.26 -22.62 8.61
C VAL A 354 -18.30 -21.58 8.98
N ARG A 355 -18.13 -20.95 10.13
CA ARG A 355 -18.99 -19.85 10.59
C ARG A 355 -18.37 -18.53 10.14
N VAL A 356 -19.19 -17.67 9.56
CA VAL A 356 -18.78 -16.36 9.07
C VAL A 356 -19.75 -15.28 9.49
N LEU A 357 -19.25 -14.09 9.77
CA LEU A 357 -20.06 -12.89 9.96
C LEU A 357 -20.22 -12.20 8.60
N LEU A 358 -21.48 -12.01 8.21
CA LEU A 358 -21.85 -11.32 6.97
C LEU A 358 -22.23 -9.86 7.26
N PRO A 359 -22.28 -8.95 6.28
CA PRO A 359 -22.49 -7.51 6.50
C PRO A 359 -23.78 -7.16 7.25
N ASP A 360 -24.91 -7.76 6.89
CA ASP A 360 -26.20 -7.55 7.60
C ASP A 360 -26.13 -8.01 9.06
N ASP A 361 -25.45 -9.13 9.34
CA ASP A 361 -25.25 -9.67 10.68
C ASP A 361 -24.26 -8.82 11.48
N ALA A 362 -23.25 -8.24 10.83
CA ALA A 362 -22.31 -7.30 11.44
C ALA A 362 -23.01 -6.01 11.89
N THR A 363 -23.89 -5.46 11.05
CA THR A 363 -24.71 -4.30 11.40
C THR A 363 -25.66 -4.60 12.57
N ALA A 364 -26.31 -5.78 12.58
CA ALA A 364 -27.15 -6.21 13.67
C ALA A 364 -26.36 -6.38 14.99
N ALA A 365 -25.12 -6.91 14.92
CA ALA A 365 -24.26 -7.04 16.08
C ALA A 365 -23.88 -5.65 16.66
N ALA A 366 -23.52 -4.70 15.80
CA ALA A 366 -23.22 -3.34 16.21
C ALA A 366 -24.42 -2.63 16.87
N GLU A 367 -25.61 -2.75 16.30
CA GLU A 367 -26.85 -2.20 16.85
C GLU A 367 -27.21 -2.81 18.23
N ASP A 368 -26.91 -4.08 18.46
CA ASP A 368 -27.09 -4.76 19.75
C ASP A 368 -25.98 -4.45 20.77
N GLY A 369 -24.97 -3.66 20.38
CA GLY A 369 -23.86 -3.24 21.24
C GLY A 369 -22.70 -4.24 21.29
N THR A 370 -22.60 -5.12 20.30
CA THR A 370 -21.49 -6.06 20.13
C THR A 370 -20.52 -5.46 19.11
N PHE A 371 -19.47 -4.75 19.58
CA PHE A 371 -18.43 -4.13 18.76
C PHE A 371 -17.20 -3.82 19.61
N GLY A 372 -16.04 -3.66 18.98
CA GLY A 372 -14.79 -3.28 19.65
C GLY A 372 -14.69 -1.78 19.91
N MET A 373 -14.81 -0.97 18.85
CA MET A 373 -14.77 0.49 18.96
C MET A 373 -15.91 1.11 18.15
N GLN A 374 -16.31 2.31 18.55
CA GLN A 374 -17.32 3.12 17.87
C GLN A 374 -16.79 4.54 17.72
N TYR A 375 -16.54 4.94 16.48
CA TYR A 375 -16.20 6.31 16.12
C TYR A 375 -17.40 7.00 15.49
N ARG A 376 -17.65 8.24 15.91
CA ARG A 376 -18.66 9.10 15.30
C ARG A 376 -18.01 10.18 14.46
N TYR A 377 -18.48 10.31 13.23
CA TYR A 377 -18.07 11.35 12.30
C TYR A 377 -19.26 12.28 12.03
N ASN A 378 -19.06 13.59 12.25
CA ASN A 378 -20.01 14.62 11.85
C ASN A 378 -19.51 15.22 10.55
N LEU A 379 -20.28 15.12 9.48
CA LEU A 379 -19.89 15.53 8.13
C LEU A 379 -19.94 17.06 7.98
N GLN A 380 -19.12 17.60 7.10
CA GLN A 380 -19.21 18.97 6.62
C GLN A 380 -20.55 19.16 5.88
N GLU A 381 -21.39 20.14 6.31
CA GLU A 381 -22.61 20.50 5.57
C GLU A 381 -22.29 21.35 4.33
N GLY A 382 -23.02 21.15 3.23
CA GLY A 382 -22.88 21.92 2.00
C GLY A 382 -21.68 21.54 1.13
N VAL A 383 -21.11 20.36 1.32
CA VAL A 383 -20.14 19.75 0.40
C VAL A 383 -20.89 19.20 -0.80
N GLU A 384 -20.55 19.65 -2.00
CA GLU A 384 -21.14 19.17 -3.24
C GLU A 384 -20.22 18.17 -3.94
N PHE A 385 -20.78 17.10 -4.48
CA PHE A 385 -20.12 16.27 -5.49
C PHE A 385 -20.07 16.99 -6.84
N HIS A 386 -19.20 16.56 -7.74
CA HIS A 386 -19.03 17.12 -9.09
C HIS A 386 -20.33 17.11 -9.91
N ASN A 387 -21.30 16.26 -9.58
CA ASN A 387 -22.63 16.21 -10.21
C ASN A 387 -23.67 17.17 -9.58
N GLY A 388 -23.28 17.87 -8.50
CA GLY A 388 -24.13 18.81 -7.76
C GLY A 388 -25.01 18.18 -6.68
N ASP A 389 -24.87 16.89 -6.40
CA ASP A 389 -25.49 16.24 -5.23
C ASP A 389 -24.72 16.66 -3.95
N GLU A 390 -25.42 16.84 -2.84
CA GLU A 390 -24.81 17.15 -1.55
C GLU A 390 -24.32 15.87 -0.84
N LEU A 391 -23.13 15.91 -0.26
CA LEU A 391 -22.58 14.83 0.56
C LEU A 391 -23.42 14.63 1.83
N THR A 392 -23.81 13.39 2.07
CA THR A 392 -24.56 12.98 3.27
C THR A 392 -24.02 11.67 3.86
N ALA A 393 -24.54 11.29 5.02
CA ALA A 393 -24.24 9.99 5.64
C ALA A 393 -24.67 8.79 4.77
N ASP A 394 -25.62 8.96 3.84
CA ASP A 394 -26.00 7.91 2.89
C ASP A 394 -24.85 7.59 1.93
N ASP A 395 -24.09 8.59 1.49
CA ASP A 395 -22.94 8.40 0.59
C ASP A 395 -21.80 7.64 1.32
N VAL A 396 -21.57 7.99 2.58
CA VAL A 396 -20.58 7.29 3.40
C VAL A 396 -20.97 5.81 3.57
N VAL A 397 -22.17 5.52 4.05
CA VAL A 397 -22.65 4.14 4.23
C VAL A 397 -22.60 3.38 2.92
N ALA A 398 -23.08 3.97 1.82
CA ALA A 398 -23.04 3.34 0.51
C ALA A 398 -21.61 3.03 0.04
N THR A 399 -20.63 3.90 0.33
CA THR A 399 -19.22 3.65 0.02
C THR A 399 -18.69 2.42 0.76
N TYR A 400 -18.95 2.31 2.07
CA TYR A 400 -18.50 1.18 2.87
C TYR A 400 -19.19 -0.14 2.48
N GLU A 401 -20.46 -0.10 2.08
CA GLU A 401 -21.16 -1.25 1.50
C GLU A 401 -20.62 -1.60 0.10
N TYR A 402 -20.23 -0.60 -0.69
CA TYR A 402 -19.69 -0.80 -2.04
C TYR A 402 -18.30 -1.44 -2.02
N VAL A 403 -17.51 -1.23 -0.98
CA VAL A 403 -16.19 -1.83 -0.81
C VAL A 403 -16.25 -3.35 -0.65
N GLU A 404 -17.42 -3.90 -0.29
CA GLU A 404 -17.64 -5.33 -0.25
C GLU A 404 -17.32 -5.99 -1.60
N ASN A 405 -16.58 -7.09 -1.57
CA ASN A 405 -16.10 -7.81 -2.75
C ASN A 405 -15.14 -7.00 -3.66
N SER A 406 -14.58 -5.92 -3.16
CA SER A 406 -13.52 -5.16 -3.81
C SER A 406 -12.14 -5.76 -3.54
N VAL A 407 -11.09 -5.22 -4.19
CA VAL A 407 -9.70 -5.61 -3.93
C VAL A 407 -9.23 -5.13 -2.55
N LEU A 408 -9.86 -4.08 -2.00
CA LEU A 408 -9.55 -3.52 -0.69
C LEU A 408 -10.31 -4.18 0.46
N ALA A 409 -11.36 -4.96 0.17
CA ALA A 409 -12.20 -5.57 1.19
C ALA A 409 -11.42 -6.35 2.27
N PRO A 410 -10.42 -7.17 1.93
CA PRO A 410 -9.67 -7.90 2.96
C PRO A 410 -8.92 -7.00 3.94
N GLN A 411 -8.42 -5.84 3.48
CA GLN A 411 -7.72 -4.87 4.31
C GLN A 411 -8.71 -4.04 5.13
N THR A 412 -9.79 -3.59 4.51
CA THR A 412 -10.82 -2.76 5.16
C THR A 412 -11.52 -3.52 6.27
N PHE A 413 -11.94 -4.75 6.02
CA PHE A 413 -12.65 -5.61 7.00
C PHE A 413 -11.70 -6.36 7.96
N ASP A 414 -10.40 -6.08 7.94
CA ASP A 414 -9.52 -6.51 9.03
C ASP A 414 -9.83 -5.76 10.33
N SER A 415 -10.15 -4.48 10.22
CA SER A 415 -10.55 -3.62 11.35
C SER A 415 -12.05 -3.29 11.37
N LEU A 416 -12.62 -2.91 10.24
CA LEU A 416 -14.02 -2.48 10.12
C LEU A 416 -15.01 -3.60 10.41
N LEU A 417 -16.01 -3.31 11.25
CA LEU A 417 -17.21 -4.13 11.44
C LEU A 417 -18.33 -3.69 10.49
N THR A 418 -18.72 -2.42 10.55
CA THR A 418 -19.78 -1.82 9.73
C THR A 418 -19.79 -0.30 9.85
N ALA A 419 -20.50 0.35 8.91
CA ALA A 419 -20.85 1.77 8.93
C ALA A 419 -22.36 1.94 9.15
N VAL A 420 -22.78 2.85 10.04
CA VAL A 420 -24.20 3.04 10.38
C VAL A 420 -24.56 4.53 10.35
N LYS A 421 -25.55 4.88 9.56
CA LYS A 421 -26.11 6.23 9.52
C LYS A 421 -26.83 6.53 10.83
N VAL A 422 -26.50 7.66 11.47
CA VAL A 422 -27.17 8.19 12.66
C VAL A 422 -28.22 9.25 12.29
N ASP A 423 -27.84 10.19 11.45
CA ASP A 423 -28.73 11.18 10.82
C ASP A 423 -28.16 11.63 9.47
N GLU A 424 -28.66 12.73 8.88
CA GLU A 424 -28.31 13.19 7.55
C GLU A 424 -26.80 13.50 7.39
N TYR A 425 -26.17 14.02 8.46
CA TYR A 425 -24.74 14.43 8.46
C TYR A 425 -23.94 13.75 9.57
N THR A 426 -24.43 12.63 10.09
CA THR A 426 -23.74 11.91 11.15
C THR A 426 -23.69 10.42 10.84
N VAL A 427 -22.50 9.83 10.85
CA VAL A 427 -22.26 8.40 10.64
C VAL A 427 -21.39 7.84 11.76
N ASP A 428 -21.69 6.62 12.20
CA ASP A 428 -20.88 5.86 13.13
C ASP A 428 -20.15 4.74 12.36
N LEU A 429 -18.81 4.67 12.51
CA LEU A 429 -17.99 3.55 12.05
C LEU A 429 -17.63 2.67 13.24
N TYR A 430 -17.76 1.37 13.06
CA TYR A 430 -17.52 0.38 14.11
C TYR A 430 -16.34 -0.52 13.76
N ALA A 431 -15.42 -0.72 14.71
CA ALA A 431 -14.36 -1.71 14.61
C ALA A 431 -14.77 -3.04 15.23
N GLN A 432 -14.28 -4.15 14.69
CA GLN A 432 -14.53 -5.51 15.16
C GLN A 432 -14.05 -5.73 16.59
N VAL A 433 -12.85 -5.28 16.88
CA VAL A 433 -12.17 -5.38 18.17
C VAL A 433 -11.52 -4.03 18.50
N PRO A 434 -11.09 -3.79 19.75
CA PRO A 434 -10.24 -2.63 20.02
C PRO A 434 -8.96 -2.74 19.19
N ASP A 435 -8.78 -1.81 18.26
CA ASP A 435 -7.66 -1.77 17.31
C ASP A 435 -6.96 -0.41 17.40
N ALA A 436 -5.69 -0.42 17.71
CA ALA A 436 -4.88 0.79 17.86
C ALA A 436 -4.66 1.55 16.53
N GLU A 437 -4.92 0.91 15.40
CA GLU A 437 -4.79 1.49 14.06
C GLU A 437 -6.14 1.98 13.49
N ALA A 438 -7.27 1.69 14.18
CA ALA A 438 -8.62 1.98 13.71
C ALA A 438 -8.90 3.47 13.44
N GLU A 439 -8.32 4.39 14.22
CA GLU A 439 -8.48 5.84 14.03
C GLU A 439 -8.06 6.30 12.64
N ARG A 440 -7.04 5.66 12.08
CA ARG A 440 -6.48 5.98 10.76
C ARG A 440 -7.08 5.12 9.66
N GLU A 441 -7.31 3.85 9.94
CA GLU A 441 -7.79 2.90 8.92
C GLU A 441 -9.28 3.04 8.61
N LEU A 442 -10.12 3.22 9.63
CA LEU A 442 -11.56 3.25 9.41
C LEU A 442 -12.01 4.39 8.48
N PRO A 443 -11.56 5.66 8.66
CA PRO A 443 -12.05 6.78 7.86
C PRO A 443 -11.33 6.98 6.53
N GLY A 444 -10.37 6.13 6.16
CA GLY A 444 -9.44 6.34 5.04
C GLY A 444 -10.00 6.03 3.66
N LEU A 445 -11.22 5.51 3.54
CA LEU A 445 -11.82 5.26 2.22
C LEU A 445 -12.21 6.57 1.53
N LEU A 446 -11.89 6.66 0.24
CA LEU A 446 -12.35 7.76 -0.62
C LEU A 446 -13.87 7.64 -0.80
N ILE A 447 -14.61 8.73 -0.48
CA ILE A 447 -16.06 8.70 -0.45
C ILE A 447 -16.64 8.86 -1.87
N LEU A 448 -17.55 7.96 -2.20
CA LEU A 448 -18.24 7.90 -3.48
C LEU A 448 -19.68 8.42 -3.35
N ASN A 449 -20.21 8.95 -4.47
CA ASN A 449 -21.60 9.37 -4.53
C ASN A 449 -22.56 8.17 -4.58
N ALA A 450 -23.49 8.09 -3.64
CA ALA A 450 -24.44 6.97 -3.52
C ALA A 450 -25.29 6.78 -4.79
N SER A 451 -25.70 7.87 -5.44
CA SER A 451 -26.49 7.78 -6.67
C SER A 451 -25.68 7.22 -7.85
N GLN A 452 -24.36 7.44 -7.86
CA GLN A 452 -23.46 6.82 -8.83
C GLN A 452 -23.31 5.32 -8.54
N ILE A 453 -23.08 4.95 -7.29
CA ILE A 453 -22.94 3.53 -6.86
C ILE A 453 -24.18 2.72 -7.27
N GLU A 454 -25.38 3.27 -7.08
CA GLU A 454 -26.63 2.61 -7.49
C GLU A 454 -26.78 2.46 -9.01
N ALA A 455 -26.15 3.33 -9.78
CA ALA A 455 -26.30 3.38 -11.24
C ALA A 455 -25.31 2.47 -11.98
N VAL A 456 -24.21 2.08 -11.36
CA VAL A 456 -23.14 1.28 -11.98
C VAL A 456 -23.07 -0.11 -11.38
N GLU A 457 -22.51 -1.07 -12.14
CA GLU A 457 -22.10 -2.35 -11.57
C GLU A 457 -20.84 -2.14 -10.71
N LYS A 458 -20.66 -2.93 -9.66
CA LYS A 458 -19.47 -2.86 -8.79
C LYS A 458 -18.18 -2.97 -9.62
N GLY A 459 -17.25 -2.06 -9.37
CA GLY A 459 -15.98 -1.99 -10.09
C GLY A 459 -16.06 -1.34 -11.47
N ASN A 460 -17.14 -0.60 -11.76
CA ASN A 460 -17.37 -0.04 -13.10
C ASN A 460 -17.59 1.49 -13.10
N ILE A 461 -16.93 2.22 -12.19
CA ILE A 461 -16.72 3.65 -12.35
C ILE A 461 -15.57 3.80 -13.36
N ASP A 462 -15.93 3.78 -14.64
CA ASP A 462 -15.00 3.72 -15.75
C ASP A 462 -15.44 4.61 -16.91
N PRO A 463 -14.68 5.67 -17.24
CA PRO A 463 -14.96 6.52 -18.40
C PRO A 463 -15.01 5.77 -19.73
N ARG A 464 -14.29 4.64 -19.87
CA ARG A 464 -14.31 3.77 -21.06
C ARG A 464 -15.70 3.17 -21.32
N GLU A 465 -16.46 2.94 -20.26
CA GLU A 465 -17.84 2.43 -20.30
C GLU A 465 -18.88 3.57 -20.23
N GLY A 466 -18.44 4.82 -20.14
CA GLY A 466 -19.29 6.01 -20.04
C GLY A 466 -19.75 6.34 -18.61
N ASN A 467 -19.19 5.69 -17.59
CA ASN A 467 -19.45 5.93 -16.19
C ASN A 467 -18.35 6.85 -15.63
N LEU A 468 -18.57 8.16 -15.73
CA LEU A 468 -17.57 9.15 -15.31
C LEU A 468 -17.44 9.19 -13.78
N PRO A 469 -16.21 9.32 -13.24
CA PRO A 469 -16.01 9.44 -11.80
C PRO A 469 -16.62 10.74 -11.24
N VAL A 470 -17.28 10.63 -10.10
CA VAL A 470 -17.96 11.75 -9.42
C VAL A 470 -17.50 11.76 -7.96
N GLY A 471 -16.63 12.70 -7.61
CA GLY A 471 -16.11 12.89 -6.25
C GLY A 471 -16.43 14.27 -5.71
N THR A 472 -15.83 14.61 -4.56
CA THR A 472 -15.93 15.91 -3.88
C THR A 472 -14.65 16.75 -4.03
N GLY A 473 -13.62 16.18 -4.64
CA GLY A 473 -12.29 16.75 -4.73
C GLY A 473 -12.19 18.09 -5.48
N PRO A 474 -11.02 18.75 -5.40
CA PRO A 474 -10.81 20.09 -5.92
C PRO A 474 -10.83 20.18 -7.46
N TYR A 475 -10.74 19.06 -8.14
CA TYR A 475 -10.84 18.98 -9.60
C TYR A 475 -11.92 17.99 -10.02
N GLU A 476 -12.57 18.26 -11.14
CA GLU A 476 -13.54 17.39 -11.77
C GLU A 476 -13.00 16.77 -13.05
N PHE A 477 -13.46 15.56 -13.36
CA PHE A 477 -13.09 14.83 -14.56
C PHE A 477 -13.51 15.59 -15.83
N ALA A 478 -12.56 15.80 -16.75
CA ALA A 478 -12.82 16.45 -18.04
C ALA A 478 -12.77 15.47 -19.21
N GLU A 479 -11.66 14.76 -19.42
CA GLU A 479 -11.50 13.83 -20.54
C GLU A 479 -10.50 12.70 -20.19
N PHE A 480 -10.68 11.53 -20.82
CA PHE A 480 -9.75 10.41 -20.75
C PHE A 480 -9.77 9.62 -22.05
N GLU A 481 -8.60 9.36 -22.60
CA GLU A 481 -8.40 8.41 -23.70
C GLU A 481 -7.38 7.36 -23.25
N ASP A 482 -7.84 6.10 -23.20
CA ASP A 482 -7.09 4.96 -22.67
C ASP A 482 -5.67 4.87 -23.22
N ALA A 483 -4.70 4.74 -22.33
CA ALA A 483 -3.26 4.72 -22.61
C ALA A 483 -2.71 5.93 -23.40
N GLN A 484 -3.40 7.06 -23.40
CA GLN A 484 -2.99 8.27 -24.10
C GLN A 484 -2.96 9.50 -23.19
N TYR A 485 -4.11 9.91 -22.65
CA TYR A 485 -4.17 11.10 -21.80
C TYR A 485 -5.33 11.08 -20.82
N TYR A 486 -5.21 11.91 -19.80
CA TYR A 486 -6.22 12.20 -18.78
C TYR A 486 -6.22 13.69 -18.49
N GLU A 487 -7.41 14.28 -18.39
CA GLU A 487 -7.59 15.70 -18.12
C GLU A 487 -8.58 15.94 -16.99
N VAL A 488 -8.22 16.85 -16.09
CA VAL A 488 -9.09 17.35 -15.04
C VAL A 488 -9.11 18.88 -15.08
N THR A 489 -10.26 19.45 -14.72
CA THR A 489 -10.44 20.90 -14.59
C THR A 489 -10.85 21.25 -13.17
N LYS A 490 -10.47 22.44 -12.72
CA LYS A 490 -10.82 22.93 -11.40
C LYS A 490 -12.34 22.89 -11.20
N PHE A 491 -12.78 22.37 -10.06
CA PHE A 491 -14.19 22.34 -9.69
C PHE A 491 -14.62 23.69 -9.11
N ASP A 492 -15.45 24.44 -9.83
CA ASP A 492 -15.88 25.80 -9.47
C ASP A 492 -16.65 25.88 -8.13
N ASN A 493 -17.28 24.79 -7.72
CA ASN A 493 -18.04 24.70 -6.47
C ASN A 493 -17.28 23.95 -5.36
N TYR A 494 -15.96 23.90 -5.45
CA TYR A 494 -15.19 23.21 -4.41
C TYR A 494 -15.52 23.78 -3.02
N TRP A 495 -15.84 22.91 -2.10
CA TRP A 495 -16.50 23.25 -0.83
C TRP A 495 -15.66 24.15 0.09
N THR A 496 -14.33 24.06 0.07
CA THR A 496 -13.48 24.98 0.84
C THR A 496 -13.52 26.40 0.30
N GLU A 497 -13.67 26.59 -1.01
CA GLU A 497 -13.86 27.92 -1.60
C GLU A 497 -15.22 28.55 -1.24
N GLN A 498 -16.22 27.71 -1.00
CA GLN A 498 -17.55 28.18 -0.61
C GLN A 498 -17.65 28.56 0.88
N LYS A 499 -16.91 27.84 1.74
CA LYS A 499 -16.90 28.04 3.21
C LYS A 499 -15.80 29.00 3.67
N GLY A 500 -14.65 28.99 3.01
CA GLY A 500 -13.37 29.49 3.50
C GLY A 500 -12.64 28.46 4.33
N VAL A 501 -11.32 28.30 4.07
CA VAL A 501 -10.47 27.31 4.75
C VAL A 501 -10.54 27.36 6.27
N SER A 502 -10.51 28.59 6.84
CA SER A 502 -10.55 28.79 8.30
C SER A 502 -11.91 28.43 8.94
N GLU A 503 -13.00 28.38 8.17
CA GLU A 503 -14.30 27.90 8.62
C GLU A 503 -14.45 26.40 8.40
N ALA A 504 -13.90 25.90 7.29
CA ALA A 504 -13.92 24.47 6.95
C ALA A 504 -13.09 23.62 7.92
N PHE A 505 -11.93 24.13 8.32
CA PHE A 505 -10.97 23.40 9.15
C PHE A 505 -10.63 24.14 10.44
N SER A 506 -11.29 23.78 11.52
CA SER A 506 -11.11 24.38 12.83
C SER A 506 -9.69 24.21 13.42
N TRP A 507 -8.92 23.27 12.89
CA TRP A 507 -7.54 22.96 13.27
C TRP A 507 -6.50 23.75 12.44
N PHE A 508 -6.90 24.35 11.30
CA PHE A 508 -5.99 25.11 10.45
C PHE A 508 -5.63 26.45 11.13
N ASP A 509 -4.34 26.67 11.32
CA ASP A 509 -3.76 27.91 11.88
C ASP A 509 -2.81 28.62 10.91
N GLY A 510 -2.95 28.34 9.60
CA GLY A 510 -2.13 28.91 8.55
C GLY A 510 -2.32 30.41 8.32
N SER A 511 -1.68 30.94 7.29
CA SER A 511 -1.73 32.36 6.93
C SER A 511 -3.12 32.81 6.47
N ASP A 512 -3.52 34.05 6.78
CA ASP A 512 -4.68 34.70 6.19
C ASP A 512 -4.54 34.91 4.64
N GLU A 513 -3.32 34.73 4.10
CA GLU A 513 -3.02 34.82 2.66
C GLU A 513 -3.19 33.44 1.95
N PHE A 514 -3.46 32.38 2.72
CA PHE A 514 -3.70 31.05 2.16
C PHE A 514 -5.02 31.06 1.37
N PRO A 515 -5.06 30.64 0.09
CA PRO A 515 -6.26 30.66 -0.70
C PRO A 515 -7.26 29.59 -0.21
N ASP A 516 -8.55 29.87 -0.41
CA ASP A 516 -9.63 28.98 0.01
C ASP A 516 -9.76 27.71 -0.87
N GLY A 517 -8.93 27.56 -1.90
CA GLY A 517 -8.90 26.38 -2.77
C GLY A 517 -7.72 26.41 -3.73
N PRO A 518 -7.59 25.40 -4.63
CA PRO A 518 -6.51 25.33 -5.59
C PRO A 518 -6.55 26.50 -6.57
N VAL A 519 -5.40 26.99 -7.01
CA VAL A 519 -5.30 28.14 -7.92
C VAL A 519 -5.02 27.75 -9.37
N ILE A 520 -4.61 26.50 -9.63
CA ILE A 520 -4.39 25.96 -10.98
C ILE A 520 -5.73 25.60 -11.60
N ASP A 521 -5.94 25.98 -12.88
CA ASP A 521 -7.20 25.76 -13.61
C ASP A 521 -7.42 24.28 -13.98
N GLY A 522 -6.35 23.47 -14.09
CA GLY A 522 -6.47 22.06 -14.46
C GLY A 522 -5.13 21.38 -14.74
N PHE A 523 -5.22 20.09 -15.00
CA PHE A 523 -4.07 19.25 -15.35
C PHE A 523 -4.36 18.48 -16.64
N GLU A 524 -3.38 18.51 -17.55
CA GLU A 524 -3.30 17.66 -18.73
C GLU A 524 -2.23 16.62 -18.49
N VAL A 525 -2.60 15.35 -18.37
CA VAL A 525 -1.70 14.24 -18.04
C VAL A 525 -1.52 13.35 -19.25
N GLU A 526 -0.33 13.29 -19.84
CA GLU A 526 0.01 12.36 -20.90
C GLU A 526 0.45 11.01 -20.31
N ILE A 527 0.03 9.89 -20.94
CA ILE A 527 0.49 8.56 -20.58
C ILE A 527 1.70 8.22 -21.44
N VAL A 528 2.90 8.27 -20.87
CA VAL A 528 4.18 8.08 -21.58
C VAL A 528 5.04 7.04 -20.82
N PRO A 529 4.93 5.75 -21.14
CA PRO A 529 5.67 4.71 -20.42
C PRO A 529 7.20 4.78 -20.54
N ASP A 530 7.72 5.26 -21.66
CA ASP A 530 9.16 5.31 -21.90
C ASP A 530 9.84 6.47 -21.16
N ASN A 531 10.75 6.12 -20.24
CA ASN A 531 11.50 7.08 -19.41
C ASN A 531 12.29 8.10 -20.22
N SER A 532 12.91 7.68 -21.35
CA SER A 532 13.71 8.58 -22.17
C SER A 532 12.84 9.61 -22.87
N THR A 533 11.63 9.20 -23.27
CA THR A 533 10.64 10.09 -23.89
C THR A 533 10.15 11.13 -22.88
N ARG A 534 9.78 10.70 -21.66
CA ARG A 534 9.38 11.63 -20.58
C ARG A 534 10.49 12.60 -20.21
N SER A 535 11.72 12.10 -20.04
CA SER A 535 12.90 12.95 -19.78
C SER A 535 13.10 13.96 -20.89
N GLY A 536 12.96 13.56 -22.15
CA GLY A 536 13.07 14.44 -23.31
C GLY A 536 11.97 15.49 -23.37
N ALA A 537 10.73 15.11 -23.09
CA ALA A 537 9.57 16.03 -23.04
C ALA A 537 9.76 17.11 -21.97
N LEU A 538 10.20 16.71 -20.77
CA LEU A 538 10.51 17.63 -19.67
C LEU A 538 11.65 18.59 -20.04
N GLN A 539 12.77 18.09 -20.60
CA GLN A 539 13.90 18.92 -21.03
C GLN A 539 13.55 19.91 -22.15
N ASN A 540 12.58 19.57 -22.99
CA ASN A 540 12.10 20.43 -24.07
C ASN A 540 11.00 21.40 -23.62
N GLY A 541 10.49 21.30 -22.39
CA GLY A 541 9.37 22.09 -21.87
C GLY A 541 8.03 21.70 -22.52
N GLU A 542 7.89 20.43 -22.94
CA GLU A 542 6.65 19.86 -23.46
C GLU A 542 5.73 19.43 -22.33
N ILE A 543 6.31 19.07 -21.17
CA ILE A 543 5.61 18.81 -19.90
C ILE A 543 6.27 19.62 -18.78
N ASP A 544 5.50 19.95 -17.76
CA ASP A 544 5.96 20.73 -16.59
C ASP A 544 6.56 19.87 -15.50
N SER A 545 6.02 18.64 -15.34
CA SER A 545 6.51 17.69 -14.34
C SER A 545 6.25 16.25 -14.73
N THR A 546 7.03 15.34 -14.15
CA THR A 546 6.81 13.88 -14.25
C THR A 546 7.26 13.18 -12.99
N TYR A 547 6.61 12.04 -12.72
CA TYR A 547 6.82 11.17 -11.58
C TYR A 547 7.51 9.87 -12.00
N GLY A 548 8.31 9.28 -11.10
CA GLY A 548 8.83 7.91 -11.27
C GLY A 548 9.76 7.74 -12.48
N LEU A 549 10.67 8.70 -12.73
CA LEU A 549 11.78 8.47 -13.64
C LEU A 549 12.79 7.50 -13.03
N ASN A 550 13.46 6.71 -13.89
CA ASN A 550 14.55 5.84 -13.42
C ASN A 550 15.61 6.65 -12.68
N THR A 551 16.09 6.12 -11.58
CA THR A 551 17.08 6.79 -10.71
C THR A 551 18.34 7.21 -11.46
N SER A 552 18.77 6.43 -12.46
CA SER A 552 19.91 6.76 -13.32
C SER A 552 19.74 8.01 -14.20
N THR A 553 18.48 8.43 -14.47
CA THR A 553 18.19 9.65 -15.24
C THR A 553 18.07 10.90 -14.37
N LEU A 554 17.83 10.75 -13.07
CA LEU A 554 17.65 11.85 -12.13
C LEU A 554 18.93 12.69 -11.95
N ASP A 555 20.10 12.09 -12.07
CA ASP A 555 21.39 12.80 -11.94
C ASP A 555 21.58 13.87 -13.00
N ASP A 556 21.03 13.68 -14.21
CA ASP A 556 21.08 14.67 -15.28
C ASP A 556 20.26 15.91 -14.92
N PHE A 557 19.09 15.74 -14.33
CA PHE A 557 18.21 16.82 -13.86
C PHE A 557 18.78 17.52 -12.62
N LYS A 558 19.28 16.76 -11.65
CA LYS A 558 19.88 17.26 -10.40
C LYS A 558 21.07 18.19 -10.62
N SER A 559 21.75 18.04 -11.75
CA SER A 559 22.90 18.90 -12.13
C SER A 559 22.50 20.18 -12.84
N SER A 560 21.24 20.36 -13.20
CA SER A 560 20.70 21.52 -13.90
C SER A 560 20.00 22.47 -12.93
N GLU A 561 20.16 23.79 -13.16
CA GLU A 561 19.43 24.83 -12.42
C GLU A 561 18.01 25.08 -12.99
N GLU A 562 17.64 24.38 -14.07
CA GLU A 562 16.35 24.53 -14.76
C GLU A 562 15.28 23.56 -14.23
N PHE A 563 15.67 22.64 -13.35
CA PHE A 563 14.78 21.59 -12.82
C PHE A 563 14.91 21.46 -11.30
N LEU A 564 13.80 21.07 -10.70
CA LEU A 564 13.71 20.63 -9.30
C LEU A 564 13.55 19.12 -9.26
N VAL A 565 14.31 18.44 -8.39
CA VAL A 565 14.24 17.00 -8.20
C VAL A 565 13.88 16.72 -6.75
N TYR A 566 12.74 16.10 -6.54
CA TYR A 566 12.23 15.76 -5.22
C TYR A 566 12.34 14.26 -4.96
N GLY A 567 12.46 13.87 -3.70
CA GLY A 567 12.42 12.50 -3.26
C GLY A 567 11.83 12.42 -1.86
N VAL A 568 10.74 11.69 -1.72
CA VAL A 568 10.02 11.56 -0.45
C VAL A 568 9.83 10.08 -0.10
N GLU A 569 9.82 9.76 1.19
CA GLU A 569 9.55 8.44 1.70
C GLU A 569 8.04 8.16 1.65
N THR A 570 7.65 7.11 0.91
CA THR A 570 6.24 6.74 0.67
C THR A 570 5.84 5.45 1.39
N GLY A 571 6.68 4.96 2.32
CA GLY A 571 6.47 3.68 2.98
C GLY A 571 6.83 2.47 2.11
N GLY A 572 7.26 2.65 0.87
CA GLY A 572 7.73 1.59 -0.01
C GLY A 572 9.04 0.97 0.48
N TYR A 573 9.14 -0.35 0.43
CA TYR A 573 10.34 -1.08 0.84
C TYR A 573 10.54 -2.34 0.01
N GLU A 574 11.80 -2.76 -0.12
CA GLU A 574 12.19 -4.00 -0.75
C GLU A 574 12.67 -5.00 0.29
N TYR A 575 12.24 -6.24 0.18
CA TYR A 575 12.62 -7.29 1.12
C TYR A 575 12.84 -8.65 0.46
N ILE A 576 13.61 -9.48 1.12
CA ILE A 576 13.69 -10.92 0.85
C ILE A 576 13.07 -11.67 2.03
N GLN A 577 12.40 -12.80 1.76
CA GLN A 577 11.83 -13.65 2.79
C GLN A 577 12.42 -15.06 2.71
N TYR A 578 12.79 -15.62 3.87
CA TYR A 578 13.47 -16.92 3.92
C TYR A 578 12.48 -18.09 3.97
N PRO A 579 12.79 -19.23 3.33
CA PRO A 579 11.94 -20.42 3.35
C PRO A 579 12.08 -21.17 4.68
N VAL A 580 11.57 -20.59 5.76
CA VAL A 580 11.77 -21.00 7.15
C VAL A 580 11.29 -22.42 7.48
N ASN A 581 10.43 -22.98 6.65
CA ASN A 581 9.91 -24.35 6.79
C ASN A 581 10.79 -25.39 6.09
N VAL A 582 11.90 -24.97 5.46
CA VAL A 582 12.77 -25.84 4.66
C VAL A 582 14.18 -25.82 5.22
N ALA A 583 14.68 -26.98 5.69
CA ALA A 583 16.07 -27.07 6.15
C ALA A 583 17.07 -26.76 5.00
N PRO A 584 18.17 -26.06 5.28
CA PRO A 584 18.63 -25.57 6.58
C PRO A 584 18.15 -24.14 6.96
N PHE A 585 17.20 -23.57 6.22
CA PHE A 585 16.68 -22.22 6.50
C PHE A 585 15.78 -22.15 7.74
N ASP A 586 15.42 -23.29 8.34
CA ASP A 586 14.79 -23.38 9.66
C ASP A 586 15.72 -22.92 10.79
N ASP A 587 17.04 -22.86 10.55
CA ASP A 587 18.04 -22.33 11.50
C ASP A 587 18.16 -20.80 11.39
N ALA A 588 17.76 -20.06 12.42
CA ALA A 588 17.82 -18.59 12.46
C ALA A 588 19.26 -18.06 12.22
N ARG A 589 20.29 -18.81 12.65
CA ARG A 589 21.69 -18.40 12.44
C ARG A 589 22.05 -18.34 10.95
N LEU A 590 21.52 -19.25 10.13
CA LEU A 590 21.72 -19.21 8.68
C LEU A 590 21.06 -17.95 8.09
N ARG A 591 19.82 -17.64 8.50
CA ARG A 591 19.10 -16.46 8.03
C ARG A 591 19.81 -15.16 8.47
N GLN A 592 20.27 -15.11 9.72
CA GLN A 592 21.09 -14.00 10.23
C GLN A 592 22.41 -13.84 9.45
N ALA A 593 23.06 -14.95 9.10
CA ALA A 593 24.29 -14.90 8.30
C ALA A 593 24.03 -14.29 6.91
N ILE A 594 22.96 -14.71 6.22
CA ILE A 594 22.58 -14.14 4.93
C ILE A 594 22.24 -12.65 5.08
N ASN A 595 21.53 -12.25 6.15
CA ASN A 595 21.23 -10.86 6.43
C ASN A 595 22.47 -9.98 6.55
N HIS A 596 23.55 -10.46 7.18
CA HIS A 596 24.83 -9.77 7.25
C HIS A 596 25.58 -9.70 5.91
N LEU A 597 25.15 -10.45 4.90
CA LEU A 597 25.70 -10.42 3.54
C LEU A 597 24.91 -9.49 2.60
N ILE A 598 23.86 -8.82 3.07
CA ILE A 598 23.11 -7.83 2.30
C ILE A 598 23.84 -6.48 2.37
N PRO A 599 24.43 -5.99 1.27
CA PRO A 599 25.22 -4.75 1.27
C PRO A 599 24.33 -3.51 1.10
N ARG A 600 23.47 -3.21 2.09
CA ARG A 600 22.40 -2.21 2.05
C ARG A 600 22.84 -0.83 1.56
N GLU A 601 23.96 -0.30 2.10
CA GLU A 601 24.50 0.99 1.66
C GLU A 601 24.91 0.97 0.18
N ARG A 602 25.57 -0.11 -0.28
CA ARG A 602 25.94 -0.26 -1.69
C ARG A 602 24.72 -0.44 -2.61
N ILE A 603 23.68 -1.08 -2.12
CA ILE A 603 22.40 -1.20 -2.85
C ILE A 603 21.84 0.21 -3.08
N VAL A 604 21.66 0.99 -2.03
CA VAL A 604 21.14 2.36 -2.13
C VAL A 604 22.01 3.24 -3.01
N GLU A 605 23.34 3.23 -2.81
CA GLU A 605 24.26 4.09 -3.55
C GLU A 605 24.40 3.71 -5.03
N ASN A 606 24.54 2.40 -5.34
CA ASN A 606 24.92 1.94 -6.66
C ASN A 606 23.76 1.49 -7.54
N VAL A 607 22.66 1.03 -6.94
CA VAL A 607 21.48 0.61 -7.68
C VAL A 607 20.47 1.76 -7.74
N PHE A 608 20.19 2.36 -6.58
CA PHE A 608 19.16 3.40 -6.45
C PHE A 608 19.71 4.84 -6.49
N SER A 609 20.98 5.04 -6.84
CA SER A 609 21.61 6.39 -6.99
C SER A 609 21.42 7.30 -5.77
N GLY A 610 21.27 6.72 -4.58
CA GLY A 610 20.99 7.43 -3.33
C GLY A 610 19.51 7.75 -3.08
N TYR A 611 18.58 7.34 -3.97
CA TYR A 611 17.13 7.49 -3.78
C TYR A 611 16.55 6.30 -3.02
N GLY A 612 16.95 6.20 -1.76
CA GLY A 612 16.51 5.19 -0.81
C GLY A 612 17.23 5.35 0.51
N ARG A 613 16.77 4.67 1.53
CA ARG A 613 17.42 4.60 2.83
C ARG A 613 17.73 3.15 3.19
N PRO A 614 18.96 2.81 3.58
CA PRO A 614 19.27 1.48 4.08
C PRO A 614 18.35 1.11 5.25
N ALA A 615 17.77 -0.08 5.25
CA ALA A 615 16.88 -0.51 6.32
C ALA A 615 17.69 -1.04 7.52
N TRP A 616 17.89 -0.18 8.50
CA TRP A 616 18.52 -0.55 9.77
C TRP A 616 17.51 -1.07 10.79
N THR A 617 16.25 -0.67 10.64
CA THR A 617 15.10 -1.09 11.43
C THR A 617 14.06 -1.73 10.50
N PRO A 618 13.12 -2.54 11.01
CA PRO A 618 12.03 -3.09 10.20
C PRO A 618 11.00 -2.06 9.72
N ILE A 619 10.98 -0.87 10.32
CA ILE A 619 10.03 0.21 10.00
C ILE A 619 10.74 1.45 9.47
N PRO A 620 10.16 2.17 8.49
CA PRO A 620 10.70 3.43 8.00
C PRO A 620 10.61 4.53 9.06
N GLN A 621 11.40 5.57 8.89
CA GLN A 621 11.44 6.69 9.83
C GLN A 621 10.05 7.34 10.05
N LEU A 622 9.22 7.39 9.02
CA LEU A 622 7.88 7.98 9.09
C LEU A 622 6.91 7.16 9.98
N ALA A 623 7.04 5.82 10.02
CA ALA A 623 6.19 4.98 10.87
C ALA A 623 6.73 4.82 12.30
N GLN A 624 7.92 5.33 12.61
CA GLN A 624 8.54 5.17 13.93
C GLN A 624 7.78 5.89 15.03
N GLY A 625 7.10 7.01 14.73
CA GLY A 625 6.32 7.77 15.72
C GLY A 625 5.18 6.99 16.37
N SER A 626 4.65 5.95 15.71
CA SER A 626 3.60 5.07 16.24
C SER A 626 4.08 3.64 16.52
N GLY A 627 5.28 3.27 16.07
CA GLY A 627 5.78 1.90 16.05
C GLY A 627 7.02 1.63 16.92
N THR A 628 7.52 2.60 17.67
CA THR A 628 8.61 2.41 18.63
C THR A 628 8.57 3.46 19.71
N ALA A 629 8.99 3.09 20.93
CA ALA A 629 9.06 4.01 22.04
C ALA A 629 10.23 5.01 21.92
N ASP A 630 11.32 4.59 21.27
CA ASP A 630 12.51 5.41 21.06
C ASP A 630 13.21 4.97 19.76
N ALA A 631 13.03 5.74 18.70
CA ALA A 631 13.54 5.45 17.38
C ALA A 631 15.08 5.37 17.31
N ASP A 632 15.77 6.26 18.01
CA ASP A 632 17.24 6.27 18.05
C ASP A 632 17.75 5.05 18.80
N ALA A 633 17.12 4.66 19.90
CA ALA A 633 17.46 3.46 20.65
C ALA A 633 17.21 2.19 19.82
N LEU A 634 16.10 2.10 19.11
CA LEU A 634 15.79 0.97 18.23
C LEU A 634 16.82 0.85 17.10
N GLU A 635 17.21 1.95 16.45
CA GLU A 635 18.26 1.92 15.43
C GLU A 635 19.62 1.52 16.03
N GLU A 636 20.01 2.07 17.19
CA GLU A 636 21.28 1.72 17.85
C GLU A 636 21.35 0.21 18.19
N GLU A 637 20.23 -0.38 18.60
CA GLU A 637 20.12 -1.81 18.92
C GLU A 637 20.13 -2.70 17.68
N LEU A 638 19.32 -2.37 16.66
CA LEU A 638 19.10 -3.27 15.51
C LEU A 638 20.11 -3.07 14.38
N LYS A 639 20.72 -1.89 14.23
CA LYS A 639 21.68 -1.62 13.16
C LYS A 639 22.85 -2.60 13.13
N PRO A 640 23.50 -2.97 14.26
CA PRO A 640 24.58 -3.97 14.25
C PRO A 640 24.14 -5.36 13.75
N MET A 641 22.84 -5.68 13.85
CA MET A 641 22.26 -6.93 13.34
C MET A 641 21.97 -6.86 11.83
N ASN A 642 21.94 -5.67 11.25
CA ASN A 642 21.60 -5.39 9.85
C ASN A 642 22.78 -4.87 9.03
N GLU A 643 23.91 -4.52 9.65
CA GLU A 643 25.11 -4.08 8.95
C GLU A 643 25.73 -5.19 8.10
N TYR A 644 26.28 -4.80 6.95
CA TYR A 644 27.08 -5.68 6.12
C TYR A 644 28.35 -6.09 6.86
N ASN A 645 28.46 -7.37 7.21
CA ASN A 645 29.54 -7.91 8.03
C ASN A 645 29.87 -9.36 7.66
N VAL A 646 30.79 -9.52 6.71
CA VAL A 646 31.21 -10.84 6.20
C VAL A 646 31.82 -11.71 7.29
N GLU A 647 32.61 -11.12 8.18
CA GLU A 647 33.30 -11.88 9.29
C GLU A 647 32.22 -12.46 10.24
N ARG A 648 31.18 -11.66 10.57
CA ARG A 648 30.08 -12.15 11.41
C ARG A 648 29.24 -13.21 10.71
N ALA A 649 28.97 -13.03 9.40
CA ALA A 649 28.28 -14.04 8.62
C ALA A 649 29.06 -15.40 8.62
N GLU A 650 30.35 -15.36 8.37
CA GLU A 650 31.20 -16.55 8.39
C GLU A 650 31.20 -17.23 9.76
N GLU A 651 31.28 -16.50 10.89
CA GLU A 651 31.17 -17.05 12.24
C GLU A 651 29.83 -17.80 12.45
N LEU A 652 28.71 -17.26 11.98
CA LEU A 652 27.39 -17.90 12.08
C LEU A 652 27.32 -19.16 11.21
N LEU A 653 27.86 -19.11 9.99
CA LEU A 653 27.88 -20.24 9.07
C LEU A 653 28.76 -21.38 9.58
N GLU A 654 29.89 -21.07 10.23
CA GLU A 654 30.73 -22.08 10.91
C GLU A 654 29.98 -22.78 12.06
N GLN A 655 29.15 -22.05 12.82
CA GLN A 655 28.28 -22.63 13.86
C GLN A 655 27.23 -23.56 13.28
N VAL A 656 26.54 -23.11 12.22
CA VAL A 656 25.56 -23.94 11.50
C VAL A 656 26.22 -25.21 10.94
N ALA A 657 27.41 -25.09 10.35
CA ALA A 657 28.18 -26.24 9.84
C ALA A 657 28.60 -27.21 10.91
N ALA A 658 28.85 -26.74 12.14
CA ALA A 658 29.30 -27.59 13.24
C ALA A 658 28.15 -28.43 13.86
N ASP A 659 26.90 -27.96 13.73
CA ASP A 659 25.74 -28.61 14.30
C ASP A 659 25.01 -29.54 13.30
N ASN A 660 25.34 -29.46 12.00
CA ASN A 660 24.85 -30.31 10.92
C ASN A 660 25.94 -31.27 10.40
#